data_74ed30d54086f0a7d9a86df54ecc3e3b
#
_entry.id   74ed30d54086f0a7d9a86df54ecc3e3b
#
_cell.length_a   1.000
_cell.length_b   1.000
_cell.length_c   1.000
_cell.angle_alpha   90.00
_cell.angle_beta   90.00
_cell.angle_gamma   90.00
#
_symmetry.space_group_name_H-M   'P 1'
#
loop_
_entity.id
_entity.type
_entity.pdbx_description
1 polymer ?
#
loop_
_entity_poly.entity_id
_entity_poly.type
_entity_poly.pdbx_seq_one_letter_code
_entity_poly.pdbx_strand_id
1 'polypeptide(L)'
;MKLKTIFRQAYRPAILAFAVFVVQPPALARAADAPAAAGQRIVLPAAVTPDHYRIDLTPDAKALTYKATVQIDVSVHQPTDRIVLNAADIVIDKAALSGEAAAPTVSYDAKVQTATFAFARALKPGPYTLSLAYRGKIYQQASGLFALDYDGAGGKKRTLFTQFENSDARRFTPSWDEPGRKATFQLTATVPADEMALSNMPIASTDALPGGLKRVHFKETPKMSSYLLFFGLGDFERVHRDVDGVDVGVVVKRGDTASAGFALDAAAHILPYYNDYFGTPFPLPKLDLIAGPGSSQFFGAMENWGAIFYFERDLLIDPRVSTQGDKQGVYIVVAHEMAHQWFGDLVTMAWWDDLWLNEGFASWMETKVTDHFHPEWKVWLQDLQAKQFAMETDARDGTHPIVTPIYDVLQAAGAFDAITYLKGAAVIRTLESYLGEDAFRAGVRRYMHDHAYGNTVTDDLWSEMDRGSARPITQIAHDFTLQAGVPMITQASAKCEGGVTSLAVTQGHYAIDPGSTTARVWRVPVIAATLGAAPAKAVVSGERPTPIALAGCGPVVLNAGQTAYFRSRYSTDGLAAIAAHYGALSPDDQLGVFNDTASLAYVGQAPMADFLDLTATFKTLAADPVVVQAVGDRLDDLDTLYEGLPSQAAFRAWARGVLGPVFARVGWDKAPGESDNTALLRARLIGALGDFDDPAVL
;
A
#
# COMPACT_ATOMS: atom_id res chain seq x y z
N MET A 1 -24.17 27.22 -9.53
CA MET A 1 -24.35 25.86 -9.00
C MET A 1 -23.52 24.77 -9.73
N LYS A 2 -22.81 25.04 -10.82
CA LYS A 2 -21.97 24.06 -11.55
C LYS A 2 -20.46 24.20 -11.33
N LEU A 3 -19.98 25.28 -10.70
CA LEU A 3 -18.55 25.45 -10.37
C LEU A 3 -18.15 24.79 -9.02
N LYS A 4 -19.05 24.70 -8.06
CA LYS A 4 -18.77 24.09 -6.73
C LYS A 4 -18.38 22.60 -6.78
N THR A 5 -18.84 21.86 -7.78
CA THR A 5 -18.55 20.41 -7.91
C THR A 5 -17.18 20.13 -8.52
N ILE A 6 -16.63 21.05 -9.31
CA ILE A 6 -15.34 20.86 -10.00
C ILE A 6 -14.16 21.12 -9.04
N PHE A 7 -14.30 22.05 -8.09
CA PHE A 7 -13.24 22.34 -7.11
C PHE A 7 -13.12 21.28 -5.99
N ARG A 8 -14.20 20.58 -5.65
CA ARG A 8 -14.16 19.50 -4.64
C ARG A 8 -13.35 18.25 -5.07
N GLN A 9 -13.14 18.03 -6.38
CA GLN A 9 -12.38 16.90 -6.90
C GLN A 9 -10.89 17.21 -7.17
N ALA A 10 -10.49 18.48 -7.19
CA ALA A 10 -9.16 18.88 -7.68
C ALA A 10 -8.10 19.08 -6.59
N TYR A 11 -8.46 19.15 -5.31
CA TYR A 11 -7.52 19.45 -4.23
C TYR A 11 -7.78 18.60 -2.97
N ARG A 12 -7.67 17.30 -3.09
CA ARG A 12 -7.22 16.52 -1.94
C ARG A 12 -5.70 16.42 -2.08
N PRO A 13 -4.91 16.78 -1.02
CA PRO A 13 -3.49 16.45 -1.05
C PRO A 13 -3.41 14.95 -1.35
N ALA A 14 -2.41 14.56 -2.13
CA ALA A 14 -2.09 13.16 -2.36
C ALA A 14 -1.57 12.54 -1.05
N ILE A 15 -2.44 12.42 -0.06
CA ILE A 15 -2.49 11.17 0.67
C ILE A 15 -2.87 10.22 -0.45
N LEU A 16 -1.97 9.33 -0.83
CA LEU A 16 -2.32 8.14 -1.57
C LEU A 16 -3.37 7.41 -0.71
N ALA A 17 -4.54 8.02 -0.63
CA ALA A 17 -5.73 7.30 -0.35
C ALA A 17 -5.87 6.44 -1.61
N PHE A 18 -5.43 5.20 -1.55
CA PHE A 18 -6.17 4.16 -2.23
C PHE A 18 -7.62 4.41 -1.85
N ALA A 19 -8.30 5.25 -2.62
CA ALA A 19 -9.72 5.43 -2.50
C ALA A 19 -10.32 4.13 -3.01
N VAL A 20 -10.34 3.12 -2.15
CA VAL A 20 -11.24 2.00 -2.27
C VAL A 20 -12.64 2.59 -2.09
N PHE A 21 -13.14 3.21 -3.16
CA PHE A 21 -14.56 3.38 -3.30
C PHE A 21 -15.12 1.98 -3.49
N VAL A 22 -15.65 1.41 -2.43
CA VAL A 22 -16.59 0.30 -2.53
C VAL A 22 -17.78 0.83 -3.29
N VAL A 23 -17.72 0.78 -4.63
CA VAL A 23 -18.90 0.82 -5.46
C VAL A 23 -19.55 -0.54 -5.26
N GLN A 24 -20.57 -0.60 -4.40
CA GLN A 24 -21.46 -1.76 -4.37
C GLN A 24 -21.97 -1.96 -5.79
N PRO A 25 -21.69 -3.11 -6.44
CA PRO A 25 -22.35 -3.43 -7.68
C PRO A 25 -23.86 -3.57 -7.39
N PRO A 26 -24.73 -3.20 -8.35
CA PRO A 26 -26.16 -3.39 -8.17
C PRO A 26 -26.44 -4.86 -7.84
N ALA A 27 -27.24 -5.08 -6.81
CA ALA A 27 -27.61 -6.40 -6.34
C ALA A 27 -28.30 -7.18 -7.46
N LEU A 28 -27.52 -7.97 -8.19
CA LEU A 28 -28.04 -9.10 -8.96
C LEU A 28 -28.42 -10.18 -7.94
N ALA A 29 -29.71 -10.45 -7.83
CA ALA A 29 -30.25 -11.52 -7.02
C ALA A 29 -29.52 -12.84 -7.36
N ARG A 30 -28.62 -13.26 -6.48
CA ARG A 30 -27.90 -14.52 -6.57
C ARG A 30 -28.75 -15.61 -5.95
N ALA A 31 -29.02 -16.64 -6.73
CA ALA A 31 -29.45 -17.93 -6.18
C ALA A 31 -28.39 -18.39 -5.17
N ALA A 32 -28.83 -18.65 -3.94
CA ALA A 32 -27.99 -19.18 -2.88
C ALA A 32 -27.58 -20.62 -3.24
N ASP A 33 -26.38 -20.79 -3.74
CA ASP A 33 -25.72 -22.11 -3.80
C ASP A 33 -25.06 -22.40 -2.43
N ALA A 34 -25.11 -23.65 -2.00
CA ALA A 34 -24.64 -24.09 -0.69
C ALA A 34 -23.19 -23.64 -0.46
N PRO A 35 -22.86 -23.08 0.72
CA PRO A 35 -21.48 -22.69 1.03
C PRO A 35 -20.59 -23.93 1.06
N ALA A 36 -19.37 -23.80 0.52
CA ALA A 36 -18.29 -24.72 0.87
C ALA A 36 -18.26 -24.89 2.39
N ALA A 37 -17.97 -26.08 2.90
CA ALA A 37 -17.99 -26.34 4.35
C ALA A 37 -17.20 -25.24 5.06
N ALA A 38 -17.84 -24.54 6.00
CA ALA A 38 -17.31 -23.35 6.64
C ALA A 38 -15.90 -23.66 7.17
N GLY A 39 -14.87 -22.97 6.62
CA GLY A 39 -13.47 -23.08 7.07
C GLY A 39 -12.48 -23.79 6.13
N GLN A 40 -12.88 -24.28 4.94
CA GLN A 40 -11.91 -24.89 4.02
C GLN A 40 -11.52 -23.91 2.89
N ARG A 41 -10.21 -23.65 2.73
CA ARG A 41 -9.66 -22.87 1.60
C ARG A 41 -9.85 -23.59 0.27
N ILE A 42 -10.19 -22.80 -0.76
CA ILE A 42 -10.20 -23.23 -2.15
C ILE A 42 -8.79 -23.03 -2.71
N VAL A 43 -8.01 -24.10 -2.76
CA VAL A 43 -6.64 -24.12 -3.27
C VAL A 43 -6.44 -25.31 -4.19
N LEU A 44 -5.45 -25.22 -5.08
CA LEU A 44 -5.11 -26.32 -5.98
C LEU A 44 -4.53 -27.53 -5.22
N PRO A 45 -4.76 -28.75 -5.73
CA PRO A 45 -4.22 -29.96 -5.10
C PRO A 45 -2.69 -29.94 -4.98
N ALA A 46 -2.18 -30.33 -3.82
CA ALA A 46 -0.74 -30.35 -3.52
C ALA A 46 0.03 -31.54 -4.13
N ALA A 47 -0.67 -32.49 -4.78
CA ALA A 47 -0.04 -33.67 -5.37
C ALA A 47 0.93 -33.33 -6.51
N VAL A 48 0.78 -32.18 -7.15
CA VAL A 48 1.62 -31.71 -8.24
C VAL A 48 1.98 -30.24 -8.01
N THR A 49 3.26 -29.90 -8.23
CA THR A 49 3.75 -28.51 -8.13
C THR A 49 4.47 -28.09 -9.40
N PRO A 50 4.45 -26.81 -9.75
CA PRO A 50 5.22 -26.28 -10.86
C PRO A 50 6.69 -26.06 -10.46
N ASP A 51 7.59 -26.26 -11.41
CA ASP A 51 9.02 -25.97 -11.26
C ASP A 51 9.45 -24.85 -12.22
N HIS A 52 9.03 -24.93 -13.50
CA HIS A 52 9.43 -23.97 -14.54
C HIS A 52 8.35 -23.82 -15.61
N TYR A 53 8.17 -22.59 -16.12
CA TYR A 53 7.27 -22.26 -17.22
C TYR A 53 8.06 -21.70 -18.42
N ARG A 54 7.87 -22.28 -19.60
CA ARG A 54 8.32 -21.74 -20.89
C ARG A 54 7.09 -21.29 -21.67
N ILE A 55 6.88 -19.99 -21.77
CA ILE A 55 5.71 -19.38 -22.38
C ILE A 55 6.13 -18.76 -23.74
N ASP A 56 5.38 -19.04 -24.80
CA ASP A 56 5.56 -18.44 -26.11
C ASP A 56 4.25 -17.78 -26.52
N LEU A 57 4.27 -16.44 -26.57
CA LEU A 57 3.12 -15.57 -26.74
C LEU A 57 3.12 -14.91 -28.14
N THR A 58 1.96 -14.90 -28.78
CA THR A 58 1.71 -14.11 -30.01
C THR A 58 0.42 -13.30 -29.81
N PRO A 59 0.50 -12.02 -29.40
CA PRO A 59 -0.66 -11.16 -29.22
C PRO A 59 -1.15 -10.63 -30.58
N ASP A 60 -2.46 -10.49 -30.71
CA ASP A 60 -3.12 -9.72 -31.75
C ASP A 60 -3.85 -8.52 -31.11
N ALA A 61 -3.14 -7.42 -30.99
CA ALA A 61 -3.64 -6.20 -30.36
C ALA A 61 -4.86 -5.62 -31.09
N LYS A 62 -5.01 -5.88 -32.39
CA LYS A 62 -6.15 -5.39 -33.18
C LYS A 62 -7.41 -6.22 -32.94
N ALA A 63 -7.27 -7.55 -32.89
CA ALA A 63 -8.37 -8.46 -32.64
C ALA A 63 -8.71 -8.59 -31.15
N LEU A 64 -7.89 -8.04 -30.26
CA LEU A 64 -7.98 -8.19 -28.80
C LEU A 64 -7.97 -9.66 -28.37
N THR A 65 -7.09 -10.46 -28.98
CA THR A 65 -6.88 -11.88 -28.69
C THR A 65 -5.39 -12.20 -28.70
N TYR A 66 -5.04 -13.34 -28.15
CA TYR A 66 -3.67 -13.88 -28.27
C TYR A 66 -3.71 -15.40 -28.45
N LYS A 67 -2.64 -15.92 -29.03
CA LYS A 67 -2.32 -17.35 -29.05
C LYS A 67 -1.04 -17.55 -28.27
N ALA A 68 -0.97 -18.66 -27.54
CA ALA A 68 0.23 -18.99 -26.81
C ALA A 68 0.43 -20.52 -26.70
N THR A 69 1.68 -20.89 -26.45
CA THR A 69 2.01 -22.22 -25.92
C THR A 69 2.71 -22.07 -24.59
N VAL A 70 2.53 -23.06 -23.71
CA VAL A 70 3.31 -23.16 -22.49
C VAL A 70 3.78 -24.60 -22.31
N GLN A 71 5.03 -24.73 -21.89
CA GLN A 71 5.57 -25.97 -21.34
C GLN A 71 5.81 -25.72 -19.85
N ILE A 72 5.19 -26.56 -19.02
CA ILE A 72 5.31 -26.46 -17.56
C ILE A 72 6.03 -27.71 -17.09
N ASP A 73 7.24 -27.56 -16.58
CA ASP A 73 7.90 -28.62 -15.86
C ASP A 73 7.28 -28.74 -14.48
N VAL A 74 6.87 -29.94 -14.12
CA VAL A 74 6.13 -30.22 -12.90
C VAL A 74 6.71 -31.40 -12.14
N SER A 75 6.64 -31.34 -10.81
CA SER A 75 6.96 -32.44 -9.90
C SER A 75 5.68 -33.07 -9.36
N VAL A 76 5.46 -34.34 -9.69
CA VAL A 76 4.40 -35.17 -9.09
C VAL A 76 4.94 -35.77 -7.79
N HIS A 77 4.32 -35.45 -6.65
CA HIS A 77 4.73 -35.89 -5.32
C HIS A 77 3.99 -37.15 -4.86
N GLN A 78 2.76 -37.34 -5.32
CA GLN A 78 1.91 -38.48 -4.97
C GLN A 78 1.20 -38.97 -6.24
N PRO A 79 0.92 -40.29 -6.32
CA PRO A 79 0.18 -40.85 -7.45
C PRO A 79 -1.13 -40.10 -7.67
N THR A 80 -1.35 -39.61 -8.90
CA THR A 80 -2.55 -38.87 -9.27
C THR A 80 -2.98 -39.15 -10.70
N ASP A 81 -4.26 -39.25 -10.99
CA ASP A 81 -4.81 -39.40 -12.33
C ASP A 81 -5.16 -38.04 -12.99
N ARG A 82 -4.85 -36.92 -12.32
CA ARG A 82 -5.17 -35.60 -12.81
C ARG A 82 -4.15 -34.54 -12.39
N ILE A 83 -4.03 -33.51 -13.23
CA ILE A 83 -3.37 -32.23 -12.92
C ILE A 83 -4.45 -31.15 -13.00
N VAL A 84 -4.53 -30.26 -12.01
CA VAL A 84 -5.48 -29.16 -11.95
C VAL A 84 -4.70 -27.86 -11.95
N LEU A 85 -5.05 -26.94 -12.85
CA LEU A 85 -4.48 -25.59 -12.96
C LEU A 85 -5.58 -24.54 -12.83
N ASN A 86 -5.22 -23.35 -12.39
CA ASN A 86 -6.08 -22.18 -12.58
C ASN A 86 -6.08 -21.78 -14.06
N ALA A 87 -7.25 -21.50 -14.60
CA ALA A 87 -7.45 -21.01 -15.96
C ALA A 87 -8.83 -20.33 -16.07
N ALA A 88 -8.81 -19.07 -16.51
CA ALA A 88 -10.02 -18.28 -16.69
C ALA A 88 -10.02 -17.63 -18.08
N ASP A 89 -11.13 -17.68 -18.80
CA ASP A 89 -11.26 -17.10 -20.15
C ASP A 89 -10.22 -17.62 -21.18
N ILE A 90 -9.65 -18.80 -20.94
CA ILE A 90 -8.66 -19.47 -21.79
C ILE A 90 -9.30 -20.71 -22.42
N VAL A 91 -9.04 -20.90 -23.72
CA VAL A 91 -9.42 -22.13 -24.43
C VAL A 91 -8.17 -22.92 -24.76
N ILE A 92 -8.06 -24.13 -24.21
CA ILE A 92 -6.96 -25.07 -24.47
C ILE A 92 -7.27 -25.84 -25.75
N ASP A 93 -6.46 -25.63 -26.79
CA ASP A 93 -6.61 -26.28 -28.09
C ASP A 93 -5.88 -27.63 -28.15
N LYS A 94 -4.75 -27.76 -27.42
CA LYS A 94 -3.97 -29.01 -27.33
C LYS A 94 -3.37 -29.16 -25.94
N ALA A 95 -3.30 -30.39 -25.45
CA ALA A 95 -2.63 -30.75 -24.20
C ALA A 95 -1.88 -32.08 -24.38
N ALA A 96 -0.65 -32.17 -23.85
CA ALA A 96 0.16 -33.38 -23.82
C ALA A 96 1.02 -33.41 -22.56
N LEU A 97 1.30 -34.61 -22.04
CA LEU A 97 2.22 -34.81 -20.92
C LEU A 97 3.37 -35.69 -21.37
N SER A 98 4.60 -35.34 -20.99
CA SER A 98 5.78 -36.17 -21.29
C SER A 98 5.62 -37.56 -20.73
N GLY A 99 6.03 -38.59 -21.53
CA GLY A 99 5.91 -39.99 -21.10
C GLY A 99 4.51 -40.60 -21.21
N GLU A 100 3.47 -39.84 -21.55
CA GLU A 100 2.12 -40.34 -21.81
C GLU A 100 1.82 -40.30 -23.33
N ALA A 101 1.38 -41.42 -23.88
CA ALA A 101 1.07 -41.54 -25.31
C ALA A 101 -0.29 -40.91 -25.67
N ALA A 102 -1.24 -40.93 -24.73
CA ALA A 102 -2.58 -40.38 -24.91
C ALA A 102 -2.65 -38.96 -24.36
N ALA A 103 -3.29 -38.05 -25.09
CA ALA A 103 -3.62 -36.75 -24.58
C ALA A 103 -4.59 -36.82 -23.39
N PRO A 104 -4.44 -35.96 -22.38
CA PRO A 104 -5.39 -35.89 -21.27
C PRO A 104 -6.75 -35.38 -21.75
N THR A 105 -7.82 -35.80 -21.08
CA THR A 105 -9.14 -35.15 -21.22
C THR A 105 -9.14 -33.85 -20.45
N VAL A 106 -9.52 -32.73 -21.10
CA VAL A 106 -9.58 -31.40 -20.49
C VAL A 106 -11.02 -31.07 -20.13
N SER A 107 -11.23 -30.66 -18.89
CA SER A 107 -12.51 -30.13 -18.41
C SER A 107 -12.30 -28.83 -17.62
N TYR A 108 -13.31 -27.98 -17.58
CA TYR A 108 -13.25 -26.67 -16.92
C TYR A 108 -14.29 -26.56 -15.81
N ASP A 109 -13.90 -25.90 -14.74
CA ASP A 109 -14.83 -25.40 -13.71
C ASP A 109 -14.73 -23.86 -13.69
N ALA A 110 -15.76 -23.21 -14.23
CA ALA A 110 -15.82 -21.77 -14.34
C ALA A 110 -16.05 -21.07 -12.98
N LYS A 111 -16.59 -21.76 -11.97
CA LYS A 111 -16.87 -21.19 -10.65
C LYS A 111 -15.56 -20.93 -9.88
N VAL A 112 -14.66 -21.89 -9.90
CA VAL A 112 -13.35 -21.82 -9.23
C VAL A 112 -12.23 -21.52 -10.22
N GLN A 113 -12.55 -21.24 -11.48
CA GLN A 113 -11.62 -20.82 -12.54
C GLN A 113 -10.47 -21.83 -12.72
N THR A 114 -10.78 -23.13 -12.88
CA THR A 114 -9.80 -24.18 -13.08
C THR A 114 -10.01 -24.96 -14.36
N ALA A 115 -8.89 -25.53 -14.87
CA ALA A 115 -8.86 -26.56 -15.89
C ALA A 115 -8.26 -27.85 -15.32
N THR A 116 -8.95 -28.96 -15.48
CA THR A 116 -8.49 -30.29 -15.05
C THR A 116 -8.07 -31.09 -16.26
N PHE A 117 -6.85 -31.65 -16.19
CA PHE A 117 -6.25 -32.57 -17.17
C PHE A 117 -6.29 -33.98 -16.60
N ALA A 118 -7.24 -34.80 -17.05
CA ALA A 118 -7.44 -36.16 -16.58
C ALA A 118 -6.68 -37.18 -17.48
N PHE A 119 -5.93 -38.05 -16.88
CA PHE A 119 -5.12 -39.12 -17.53
C PHE A 119 -5.79 -40.47 -17.40
N ALA A 120 -5.58 -41.34 -18.39
CA ALA A 120 -6.17 -42.68 -18.40
C ALA A 120 -5.65 -43.60 -17.29
N ARG A 121 -4.48 -43.27 -16.71
CA ARG A 121 -3.86 -43.98 -15.58
C ARG A 121 -3.24 -42.97 -14.61
N ALA A 122 -3.05 -43.40 -13.37
CA ALA A 122 -2.37 -42.60 -12.39
C ALA A 122 -0.89 -42.38 -12.78
N LEU A 123 -0.48 -41.10 -12.75
CA LEU A 123 0.91 -40.67 -12.89
C LEU A 123 1.68 -41.14 -11.63
N LYS A 124 2.90 -41.62 -11.82
CA LYS A 124 3.80 -41.96 -10.71
C LYS A 124 4.50 -40.69 -10.20
N PRO A 125 4.95 -40.67 -8.93
CA PRO A 125 5.84 -39.61 -8.46
C PRO A 125 7.07 -39.46 -9.35
N GLY A 126 7.43 -38.21 -9.68
CA GLY A 126 8.55 -37.88 -10.54
C GLY A 126 8.32 -36.62 -11.38
N PRO A 127 9.31 -36.22 -12.18
CA PRO A 127 9.23 -35.05 -13.04
C PRO A 127 8.46 -35.34 -14.34
N TYR A 128 7.68 -34.39 -14.77
CA TYR A 128 6.98 -34.40 -16.05
C TYR A 128 7.01 -33.01 -16.68
N THR A 129 6.71 -32.92 -18.00
CA THR A 129 6.47 -31.65 -18.70
C THR A 129 5.06 -31.68 -19.28
N LEU A 130 4.21 -30.75 -18.81
CA LEU A 130 2.88 -30.52 -19.35
C LEU A 130 2.99 -29.48 -20.46
N SER A 131 2.62 -29.84 -21.71
CA SER A 131 2.66 -28.96 -22.88
C SER A 131 1.25 -28.59 -23.32
N LEU A 132 0.97 -27.29 -23.39
CA LEU A 132 -0.35 -26.76 -23.76
C LEU A 132 -0.21 -25.80 -24.94
N ALA A 133 -1.17 -25.85 -25.88
CA ALA A 133 -1.42 -24.77 -26.82
C ALA A 133 -2.81 -24.21 -26.54
N TYR A 134 -2.91 -22.89 -26.46
CA TYR A 134 -4.13 -22.22 -26.02
C TYR A 134 -4.27 -20.84 -26.65
N ARG A 135 -5.45 -20.27 -26.46
CA ARG A 135 -5.78 -18.90 -26.85
C ARG A 135 -6.59 -18.23 -25.78
N GLY A 136 -6.44 -16.92 -25.67
CA GLY A 136 -7.14 -16.06 -24.73
C GLY A 136 -7.54 -14.73 -25.35
N LYS A 137 -8.08 -13.85 -24.55
CA LYS A 137 -8.51 -12.52 -24.96
C LYS A 137 -7.61 -11.46 -24.32
N ILE A 138 -7.49 -10.31 -24.98
CA ILE A 138 -6.87 -9.10 -24.45
C ILE A 138 -8.00 -8.21 -23.92
N TYR A 139 -7.90 -7.82 -22.67
CA TYR A 139 -8.91 -7.02 -21.99
C TYR A 139 -8.76 -5.53 -22.30
N GLN A 140 -9.77 -4.74 -22.01
CA GLN A 140 -9.75 -3.27 -22.07
C GLN A 140 -9.81 -2.64 -20.65
N GLN A 141 -9.71 -3.47 -19.65
CA GLN A 141 -9.56 -3.10 -18.24
C GLN A 141 -8.27 -3.79 -17.74
N ALA A 142 -7.62 -3.21 -16.76
CA ALA A 142 -6.38 -3.75 -16.21
C ALA A 142 -6.62 -5.07 -15.44
N SER A 143 -6.65 -6.18 -16.18
CA SER A 143 -6.86 -7.54 -15.71
C SER A 143 -6.30 -8.51 -16.76
N GLY A 144 -5.47 -9.45 -16.36
CA GLY A 144 -4.80 -10.35 -17.31
C GLY A 144 -3.92 -9.58 -18.29
N LEU A 145 -3.93 -9.95 -19.58
CA LEU A 145 -3.33 -9.15 -20.64
C LEU A 145 -4.35 -8.11 -21.13
N PHE A 146 -4.01 -6.82 -21.06
CA PHE A 146 -4.94 -5.75 -21.38
C PHE A 146 -4.32 -4.68 -22.29
N ALA A 147 -5.19 -3.91 -22.95
CA ALA A 147 -4.83 -2.86 -23.89
C ALA A 147 -5.17 -1.48 -23.34
N LEU A 148 -4.24 -0.53 -23.53
CA LEU A 148 -4.47 0.90 -23.31
C LEU A 148 -4.31 1.64 -24.64
N ASP A 149 -5.32 2.43 -24.99
CA ASP A 149 -5.31 3.28 -26.18
C ASP A 149 -4.96 4.72 -25.80
N TYR A 150 -4.10 5.36 -26.60
CA TYR A 150 -3.70 6.75 -26.39
C TYR A 150 -3.53 7.51 -27.70
N ASP A 151 -3.53 8.84 -27.64
CA ASP A 151 -3.25 9.69 -28.78
C ASP A 151 -1.73 9.93 -28.86
N GLY A 152 -1.09 9.38 -29.90
CA GLY A 152 0.34 9.51 -30.15
C GLY A 152 0.64 10.27 -31.45
N ALA A 153 1.91 10.49 -31.74
CA ALA A 153 2.35 11.06 -33.02
C ALA A 153 1.87 10.17 -34.16
N GLY A 154 1.07 10.72 -35.05
CA GLY A 154 0.51 10.00 -36.20
C GLY A 154 -0.86 9.34 -35.98
N GLY A 155 -1.51 9.58 -34.85
CA GLY A 155 -2.87 9.11 -34.57
C GLY A 155 -2.99 8.22 -33.34
N LYS A 156 -4.10 7.48 -33.25
CA LYS A 156 -4.34 6.57 -32.13
C LYS A 156 -3.37 5.40 -32.15
N LYS A 157 -2.77 5.14 -31.02
CA LYS A 157 -1.86 4.02 -30.74
C LYS A 157 -2.40 3.15 -29.63
N ARG A 158 -1.90 1.93 -29.55
CA ARG A 158 -2.27 0.95 -28.53
C ARG A 158 -1.02 0.36 -27.90
N THR A 159 -1.05 0.21 -26.58
CA THR A 159 -0.07 -0.55 -25.82
C THR A 159 -0.74 -1.75 -25.16
N LEU A 160 0.02 -2.79 -24.89
CA LEU A 160 -0.42 -3.95 -24.12
C LEU A 160 0.40 -4.05 -22.84
N PHE A 161 -0.25 -4.43 -21.74
CA PHE A 161 0.38 -4.71 -20.48
C PHE A 161 -0.32 -5.88 -19.77
N THR A 162 0.34 -6.46 -18.80
CA THR A 162 -0.27 -7.44 -17.89
C THR A 162 -0.53 -6.82 -16.53
N GLN A 163 -1.66 -7.21 -15.91
CA GLN A 163 -1.98 -6.98 -14.50
C GLN A 163 -2.52 -8.29 -13.93
N PHE A 164 -1.80 -8.89 -12.97
CA PHE A 164 -2.14 -10.23 -12.48
C PHE A 164 -2.50 -10.29 -11.01
N GLU A 165 -2.16 -9.30 -10.23
CA GLU A 165 -2.58 -9.27 -8.85
C GLU A 165 -4.10 -8.98 -8.75
N ASN A 166 -4.82 -9.73 -7.93
CA ASN A 166 -4.35 -10.81 -7.05
C ASN A 166 -4.29 -12.19 -7.74
N SER A 167 -5.11 -12.49 -8.76
CA SER A 167 -5.30 -13.83 -9.31
C SER A 167 -5.64 -13.85 -10.80
N ASP A 168 -5.07 -12.94 -11.58
CA ASP A 168 -5.36 -12.79 -13.01
C ASP A 168 -4.25 -13.35 -13.93
N ALA A 169 -3.17 -13.94 -13.39
CA ALA A 169 -2.22 -14.72 -14.19
C ALA A 169 -2.91 -15.90 -14.89
N ARG A 170 -3.93 -16.48 -14.29
CA ARG A 170 -4.80 -17.52 -14.86
C ARG A 170 -5.58 -17.09 -16.10
N ARG A 171 -5.68 -15.78 -16.39
CA ARG A 171 -6.29 -15.22 -17.60
C ARG A 171 -5.28 -15.04 -18.74
N PHE A 172 -3.99 -15.19 -18.43
CA PHE A 172 -2.89 -15.09 -19.36
C PHE A 172 -2.29 -16.46 -19.71
N THR A 173 -2.09 -17.31 -18.73
CA THR A 173 -1.57 -18.66 -18.91
C THR A 173 -2.22 -19.63 -17.90
N PRO A 174 -2.54 -20.86 -18.30
CA PRO A 174 -2.88 -21.90 -17.32
C PRO A 174 -1.72 -22.10 -16.35
N SER A 175 -1.96 -21.97 -15.04
CA SER A 175 -0.89 -21.92 -14.04
C SER A 175 -1.37 -22.33 -12.65
N TRP A 176 -0.44 -22.56 -11.73
CA TRP A 176 -0.67 -22.52 -10.30
C TRP A 176 -0.67 -21.05 -9.88
N ASP A 177 -1.83 -20.39 -9.97
CA ASP A 177 -2.00 -18.96 -9.71
C ASP A 177 -2.32 -18.74 -8.21
N GLU A 178 -1.38 -19.15 -7.40
CA GLU A 178 -1.36 -19.06 -5.94
C GLU A 178 -0.01 -18.52 -5.47
N PRO A 179 0.07 -17.51 -4.57
CA PRO A 179 1.34 -16.88 -4.21
C PRO A 179 2.38 -17.86 -3.64
N GLY A 180 1.93 -18.90 -2.92
CA GLY A 180 2.78 -19.96 -2.38
C GLY A 180 3.29 -20.99 -3.40
N ARG A 181 2.95 -20.86 -4.69
CA ARG A 181 3.38 -21.79 -5.76
C ARG A 181 4.41 -21.15 -6.67
N LYS A 182 5.53 -20.73 -6.10
CA LYS A 182 6.63 -20.11 -6.85
C LYS A 182 7.27 -21.08 -7.85
N ALA A 183 7.60 -20.57 -9.04
CA ALA A 183 8.34 -21.25 -10.09
C ALA A 183 9.22 -20.25 -10.84
N THR A 184 10.08 -20.73 -11.75
CA THR A 184 10.79 -19.87 -12.70
C THR A 184 9.99 -19.69 -13.98
N PHE A 185 10.16 -18.56 -14.68
CA PHE A 185 9.43 -18.24 -15.89
C PHE A 185 10.41 -17.79 -17.00
N GLN A 186 10.22 -18.34 -18.18
CA GLN A 186 10.91 -17.89 -19.40
C GLN A 186 9.87 -17.49 -20.45
N LEU A 187 9.82 -16.20 -20.77
CA LEU A 187 8.89 -15.65 -21.75
C LEU A 187 9.57 -15.46 -23.10
N THR A 188 8.86 -15.85 -24.14
CA THR A 188 9.16 -15.52 -25.55
C THR A 188 7.93 -14.85 -26.14
N ALA A 189 8.11 -13.78 -26.93
CA ALA A 189 7.00 -13.08 -27.56
C ALA A 189 7.28 -12.81 -29.05
N THR A 190 6.30 -13.11 -29.91
CA THR A 190 6.32 -12.74 -31.33
C THR A 190 5.48 -11.47 -31.51
N VAL A 191 6.12 -10.36 -31.88
CA VAL A 191 5.56 -9.01 -31.84
C VAL A 191 5.94 -8.21 -33.07
N PRO A 192 5.30 -7.04 -33.38
CA PRO A 192 5.74 -6.11 -34.43
C PRO A 192 7.20 -5.69 -34.22
N ALA A 193 7.96 -5.58 -35.35
CA ALA A 193 9.40 -5.31 -35.30
C ALA A 193 9.72 -3.89 -34.78
N ASP A 194 8.81 -2.94 -34.94
CA ASP A 194 8.91 -1.53 -34.57
C ASP A 194 8.43 -1.22 -33.17
N GLU A 195 7.82 -2.18 -32.47
CA GLU A 195 7.37 -2.02 -31.07
C GLU A 195 8.41 -2.60 -30.10
N MET A 196 8.47 -2.01 -28.89
CA MET A 196 9.30 -2.49 -27.79
C MET A 196 8.52 -3.51 -26.98
N ALA A 197 9.09 -4.70 -26.77
CA ALA A 197 8.59 -5.69 -25.85
C ALA A 197 9.36 -5.62 -24.52
N LEU A 198 8.64 -5.73 -23.40
CA LEU A 198 9.14 -5.60 -22.03
C LEU A 198 8.72 -6.83 -21.21
N SER A 199 9.55 -7.23 -20.26
CA SER A 199 9.23 -8.27 -19.27
C SER A 199 10.09 -8.08 -18.02
N ASN A 200 9.91 -8.95 -17.02
CA ASN A 200 10.67 -8.98 -15.76
C ASN A 200 12.19 -8.96 -15.97
N MET A 201 12.67 -9.75 -16.92
CA MET A 201 14.10 -9.98 -17.17
C MET A 201 14.56 -9.28 -18.47
N PRO A 202 15.88 -9.03 -18.63
CA PRO A 202 16.42 -8.51 -19.88
C PRO A 202 16.17 -9.44 -21.08
N ILE A 203 16.16 -8.84 -22.25
CA ILE A 203 16.17 -9.59 -23.53
C ILE A 203 17.46 -10.43 -23.62
N ALA A 204 17.30 -11.73 -23.89
CA ALA A 204 18.40 -12.65 -24.14
C ALA A 204 18.80 -12.63 -25.62
N SER A 205 17.81 -12.65 -26.53
CA SER A 205 18.03 -12.58 -27.99
C SER A 205 16.78 -12.09 -28.72
N THR A 206 16.96 -11.65 -29.93
CA THR A 206 15.87 -11.24 -30.84
C THR A 206 16.10 -11.79 -32.21
N ASP A 207 15.11 -12.50 -32.76
CA ASP A 207 15.14 -13.04 -34.13
C ASP A 207 14.20 -12.23 -35.02
N ALA A 208 14.69 -11.74 -36.14
CA ALA A 208 13.86 -11.09 -37.14
C ALA A 208 12.99 -12.14 -37.87
N LEU A 209 11.70 -11.86 -38.02
CA LEU A 209 10.76 -12.73 -38.73
C LEU A 209 10.19 -12.04 -39.99
N PRO A 210 9.70 -12.83 -40.97
CA PRO A 210 8.98 -12.28 -42.10
C PRO A 210 7.73 -11.49 -41.69
N GLY A 211 7.29 -10.56 -42.52
CA GLY A 211 6.03 -9.82 -42.31
C GLY A 211 6.12 -8.67 -41.32
N GLY A 212 7.32 -8.15 -41.04
CA GLY A 212 7.51 -7.03 -40.13
C GLY A 212 7.37 -7.44 -38.66
N LEU A 213 7.65 -8.69 -38.33
CA LEU A 213 7.63 -9.25 -37.00
C LEU A 213 9.04 -9.50 -36.48
N LYS A 214 9.16 -9.61 -35.16
CA LYS A 214 10.34 -10.13 -34.47
C LYS A 214 9.91 -11.07 -33.34
N ARG A 215 10.80 -12.00 -33.00
CA ARG A 215 10.63 -12.89 -31.83
C ARG A 215 11.64 -12.50 -30.77
N VAL A 216 11.15 -12.10 -29.63
CA VAL A 216 11.94 -11.62 -28.50
C VAL A 216 11.98 -12.71 -27.44
N HIS A 217 13.18 -13.15 -27.07
CA HIS A 217 13.42 -14.11 -26.00
C HIS A 217 13.94 -13.37 -24.78
N PHE A 218 13.24 -13.47 -23.67
CA PHE A 218 13.70 -12.94 -22.40
C PHE A 218 14.52 -13.98 -21.62
N LYS A 219 15.41 -13.52 -20.74
CA LYS A 219 16.10 -14.39 -19.80
C LYS A 219 15.09 -15.00 -18.83
N GLU A 220 15.46 -16.15 -18.25
CA GLU A 220 14.68 -16.81 -17.21
C GLU A 220 14.67 -15.97 -15.92
N THR A 221 13.51 -15.93 -15.23
CA THR A 221 13.36 -15.26 -13.93
C THR A 221 13.95 -16.13 -12.82
N PRO A 222 14.32 -15.55 -11.67
CA PRO A 222 14.40 -16.33 -10.44
C PRO A 222 13.04 -16.95 -10.09
N LYS A 223 13.03 -17.80 -9.06
CA LYS A 223 11.80 -18.40 -8.55
C LYS A 223 10.90 -17.33 -7.92
N MET A 224 9.72 -17.15 -8.49
CA MET A 224 8.77 -16.11 -8.06
C MET A 224 7.31 -16.58 -8.18
N SER A 225 6.39 -15.85 -7.57
CA SER A 225 4.95 -16.06 -7.67
C SER A 225 4.41 -15.64 -9.04
N SER A 226 3.36 -16.30 -9.53
CA SER A 226 2.79 -16.05 -10.86
C SER A 226 2.25 -14.63 -11.05
N TYR A 227 1.74 -14.00 -9.99
CA TYR A 227 1.16 -12.65 -10.08
C TYR A 227 2.19 -11.57 -10.42
N LEU A 228 3.48 -11.84 -10.22
CA LEU A 228 4.60 -10.95 -10.52
C LEU A 228 5.08 -11.02 -11.98
N LEU A 229 4.59 -11.97 -12.78
CA LEU A 229 5.00 -12.10 -14.17
C LEU A 229 4.46 -10.93 -15.00
N PHE A 230 5.35 -10.29 -15.77
CA PHE A 230 5.03 -9.11 -16.53
C PHE A 230 5.31 -9.28 -18.03
N PHE A 231 4.43 -8.71 -18.83
CA PHE A 231 4.64 -8.46 -20.26
C PHE A 231 4.11 -7.08 -20.64
N GLY A 232 4.91 -6.31 -21.40
CA GLY A 232 4.52 -5.04 -21.97
C GLY A 232 4.89 -4.97 -23.45
N LEU A 233 4.09 -4.27 -24.26
CA LEU A 233 4.32 -4.07 -25.69
C LEU A 233 3.80 -2.71 -26.13
N GLY A 234 4.59 -1.96 -26.90
CA GLY A 234 4.16 -0.69 -27.46
C GLY A 234 5.27 0.13 -28.10
N ASP A 235 4.89 1.33 -28.55
CA ASP A 235 5.82 2.32 -29.09
C ASP A 235 6.45 3.13 -27.97
N PHE A 236 7.49 2.57 -27.35
CA PHE A 236 8.14 3.10 -26.15
C PHE A 236 9.54 3.65 -26.42
N GLU A 237 10.01 4.47 -25.48
CA GLU A 237 11.40 4.88 -25.30
C GLU A 237 11.81 4.58 -23.85
N ARG A 238 13.10 4.28 -23.65
CA ARG A 238 13.65 3.98 -22.32
C ARG A 238 14.82 4.89 -22.03
N VAL A 239 14.76 5.63 -20.93
CA VAL A 239 15.91 6.31 -20.32
C VAL A 239 16.41 5.47 -19.16
N HIS A 240 17.74 5.41 -18.97
CA HIS A 240 18.29 4.51 -17.96
C HIS A 240 19.67 4.94 -17.47
N ARG A 241 20.10 4.36 -16.36
CA ARG A 241 21.46 4.45 -15.82
C ARG A 241 21.84 3.19 -15.06
N ASP A 242 23.11 2.92 -14.94
CA ASP A 242 23.62 1.88 -14.04
C ASP A 242 23.61 2.40 -12.59
N VAL A 243 23.09 1.60 -11.67
CA VAL A 243 23.06 1.87 -10.22
C VAL A 243 23.48 0.59 -9.51
N ASP A 244 24.68 0.59 -8.94
CA ASP A 244 25.28 -0.57 -8.25
C ASP A 244 25.32 -1.85 -9.10
N GLY A 245 25.49 -1.72 -10.41
CA GLY A 245 25.50 -2.84 -11.37
C GLY A 245 24.11 -3.31 -11.83
N VAL A 246 23.07 -2.60 -11.44
CA VAL A 246 21.68 -2.81 -11.93
C VAL A 246 21.36 -1.77 -12.99
N ASP A 247 20.87 -2.21 -14.16
CA ASP A 247 20.40 -1.32 -15.23
C ASP A 247 19.00 -0.78 -14.86
N VAL A 248 18.94 0.37 -14.18
CA VAL A 248 17.70 1.03 -13.77
C VAL A 248 17.17 1.92 -14.89
N GLY A 249 15.92 1.70 -15.32
CA GLY A 249 15.32 2.42 -16.43
C GLY A 249 13.91 2.93 -16.14
N VAL A 250 13.52 4.00 -16.84
CA VAL A 250 12.14 4.46 -16.93
C VAL A 250 11.69 4.33 -18.38
N VAL A 251 10.60 3.60 -18.59
CA VAL A 251 10.01 3.36 -19.89
C VAL A 251 8.76 4.21 -20.05
N VAL A 252 8.71 4.98 -21.12
CA VAL A 252 7.63 5.91 -21.43
C VAL A 252 7.16 5.73 -22.87
N LYS A 253 5.96 6.19 -23.19
CA LYS A 253 5.55 6.29 -24.59
C LYS A 253 6.51 7.22 -25.35
N ARG A 254 6.71 6.95 -26.65
CA ARG A 254 7.64 7.71 -27.49
C ARG A 254 7.34 9.22 -27.45
N GLY A 255 8.37 10.01 -27.15
CA GLY A 255 8.34 11.46 -27.06
C GLY A 255 8.22 12.02 -25.64
N ASP A 256 8.04 11.20 -24.59
CA ASP A 256 7.80 11.64 -23.22
C ASP A 256 9.02 11.49 -22.29
N THR A 257 10.20 11.22 -22.84
CA THR A 257 11.44 11.01 -22.05
C THR A 257 11.81 12.18 -21.14
N ALA A 258 11.38 13.41 -21.48
CA ALA A 258 11.64 14.60 -20.68
C ALA A 258 10.94 14.55 -19.30
N SER A 259 9.85 13.79 -19.16
CA SER A 259 9.08 13.64 -17.92
C SER A 259 9.59 12.51 -17.00
N ALA A 260 10.53 11.67 -17.49
CA ALA A 260 11.02 10.48 -16.80
C ALA A 260 12.13 10.76 -15.76
N GLY A 261 12.79 11.93 -15.86
CA GLY A 261 14.03 12.21 -15.11
C GLY A 261 13.85 12.13 -13.59
N PHE A 262 12.75 12.67 -13.07
CA PHE A 262 12.49 12.68 -11.62
C PHE A 262 12.34 11.26 -11.04
N ALA A 263 11.58 10.39 -11.71
CA ALA A 263 11.40 9.00 -11.28
C ALA A 263 12.71 8.20 -11.38
N LEU A 264 13.51 8.43 -12.43
CA LEU A 264 14.82 7.80 -12.58
C LEU A 264 15.80 8.22 -11.48
N ASP A 265 15.81 9.51 -11.12
CA ASP A 265 16.61 10.02 -10.02
C ASP A 265 16.16 9.44 -8.67
N ALA A 266 14.85 9.38 -8.41
CA ALA A 266 14.28 8.76 -7.22
C ALA A 266 14.71 7.29 -7.10
N ALA A 267 14.51 6.48 -8.15
CA ALA A 267 14.89 5.08 -8.15
C ALA A 267 16.39 4.88 -7.94
N ALA A 268 17.23 5.75 -8.52
CA ALA A 268 18.68 5.69 -8.37
C ALA A 268 19.17 5.99 -6.93
N HIS A 269 18.44 6.77 -6.16
CA HIS A 269 18.72 7.01 -4.74
C HIS A 269 18.14 5.90 -3.85
N ILE A 270 16.93 5.43 -4.15
CA ILE A 270 16.22 4.46 -3.31
C ILE A 270 16.87 3.07 -3.37
N LEU A 271 17.31 2.60 -4.55
CA LEU A 271 17.86 1.25 -4.72
C LEU A 271 19.08 0.97 -3.81
N PRO A 272 20.11 1.81 -3.75
CA PRO A 272 21.24 1.60 -2.83
C PRO A 272 20.83 1.64 -1.35
N TYR A 273 19.89 2.51 -0.99
CA TYR A 273 19.38 2.59 0.36
C TYR A 273 18.67 1.28 0.77
N TYR A 274 17.84 0.72 -0.09
CA TYR A 274 17.15 -0.55 0.18
C TYR A 274 18.14 -1.72 0.22
N ASN A 275 19.11 -1.77 -0.68
CA ASN A 275 20.19 -2.77 -0.64
C ASN A 275 20.88 -2.79 0.73
N ASP A 276 21.22 -1.60 1.25
CA ASP A 276 21.83 -1.48 2.57
C ASP A 276 20.84 -1.75 3.70
N TYR A 277 19.62 -1.21 3.63
CA TYR A 277 18.64 -1.38 4.71
C TYR A 277 18.30 -2.85 4.93
N PHE A 278 17.95 -3.59 3.86
CA PHE A 278 17.58 -4.99 3.93
C PHE A 278 18.78 -5.94 4.08
N GLY A 279 19.97 -5.48 3.80
CA GLY A 279 21.19 -6.30 3.86
C GLY A 279 21.23 -7.43 2.82
N THR A 280 20.34 -7.39 1.86
CA THR A 280 20.23 -8.32 0.73
C THR A 280 20.14 -7.48 -0.55
N PRO A 281 21.16 -7.51 -1.44
CA PRO A 281 21.16 -6.73 -2.67
C PRO A 281 19.98 -7.14 -3.57
N PHE A 282 19.47 -6.18 -4.34
CA PHE A 282 18.48 -6.43 -5.38
C PHE A 282 19.00 -7.50 -6.34
N PRO A 283 18.25 -8.61 -6.55
CA PRO A 283 18.84 -9.79 -7.19
C PRO A 283 18.75 -9.80 -8.73
N LEU A 284 18.02 -8.86 -9.34
CA LEU A 284 17.85 -8.84 -10.78
C LEU A 284 18.84 -7.90 -11.47
N PRO A 285 19.24 -8.18 -12.74
CA PRO A 285 20.22 -7.36 -13.46
C PRO A 285 19.64 -6.04 -14.00
N LYS A 286 18.33 -5.86 -13.93
CA LYS A 286 17.63 -4.63 -14.32
C LYS A 286 16.45 -4.35 -13.43
N LEU A 287 16.06 -3.07 -13.39
CA LEU A 287 14.81 -2.59 -12.78
C LEU A 287 14.20 -1.54 -13.72
N ASP A 288 13.06 -1.84 -14.31
CA ASP A 288 12.32 -0.89 -15.14
C ASP A 288 11.10 -0.36 -14.40
N LEU A 289 10.91 0.95 -14.42
CA LEU A 289 9.71 1.66 -14.03
C LEU A 289 8.96 1.99 -15.32
N ILE A 290 7.77 1.45 -15.52
CA ILE A 290 7.08 1.45 -16.80
C ILE A 290 5.81 2.28 -16.72
N ALA A 291 5.73 3.37 -17.49
CA ALA A 291 4.58 4.27 -17.53
C ALA A 291 3.53 3.79 -18.55
N GLY A 292 2.42 3.26 -18.07
CA GLY A 292 1.23 2.98 -18.87
C GLY A 292 0.41 4.25 -19.13
N PRO A 293 -0.05 4.50 -20.39
CA PRO A 293 -0.83 5.68 -20.72
C PRO A 293 -2.12 5.81 -19.90
N GLY A 294 -2.43 7.02 -19.43
CA GLY A 294 -3.68 7.33 -18.74
C GLY A 294 -3.59 7.20 -17.21
N SER A 295 -4.70 6.79 -16.62
CA SER A 295 -4.85 6.60 -15.17
C SER A 295 -5.91 5.55 -14.88
N SER A 296 -5.88 4.93 -13.71
CA SER A 296 -6.92 4.05 -13.21
C SER A 296 -7.52 4.62 -11.92
N GLN A 297 -8.75 4.21 -11.61
CA GLN A 297 -9.39 4.47 -10.31
C GLN A 297 -9.19 3.30 -9.34
N PHE A 298 -8.60 2.20 -9.80
CA PHE A 298 -8.50 0.95 -9.03
C PHE A 298 -7.11 0.76 -8.43
N PHE A 299 -6.04 1.17 -9.11
CA PHE A 299 -4.67 1.10 -8.62
C PHE A 299 -3.79 2.12 -9.35
N GLY A 300 -2.69 2.55 -8.74
CA GLY A 300 -1.71 3.50 -9.30
C GLY A 300 -0.52 2.80 -9.93
N ALA A 301 -0.04 1.73 -9.28
CA ALA A 301 1.14 0.98 -9.68
C ALA A 301 1.03 -0.50 -9.30
N MET A 302 2.01 -1.31 -9.73
CA MET A 302 2.12 -2.74 -9.48
C MET A 302 3.59 -3.18 -9.51
N GLU A 303 4.00 -3.88 -8.48
CA GLU A 303 5.36 -4.25 -8.15
C GLU A 303 6.02 -5.33 -9.04
N ASN A 304 5.50 -5.71 -10.18
CA ASN A 304 6.04 -6.82 -10.99
C ASN A 304 7.58 -6.86 -10.96
N TRP A 305 8.16 -7.96 -10.51
CA TRP A 305 9.59 -8.05 -10.15
C TRP A 305 10.52 -7.64 -11.29
N GLY A 306 11.27 -6.55 -11.10
CA GLY A 306 12.17 -5.98 -12.10
C GLY A 306 11.50 -5.23 -13.26
N ALA A 307 10.16 -5.10 -13.26
CA ALA A 307 9.37 -4.44 -14.31
C ALA A 307 8.11 -3.78 -13.73
N ILE A 308 8.31 -2.85 -12.80
CA ILE A 308 7.25 -2.19 -12.05
C ILE A 308 6.38 -1.38 -13.01
N PHE A 309 5.07 -1.66 -13.00
CA PHE A 309 4.11 -0.92 -13.80
C PHE A 309 3.54 0.26 -12.99
N TYR A 310 3.39 1.40 -13.65
CA TYR A 310 2.71 2.59 -13.12
C TYR A 310 1.77 3.14 -14.18
N PHE A 311 0.72 3.81 -13.78
CA PHE A 311 0.09 4.77 -14.69
C PHE A 311 0.92 6.06 -14.76
N GLU A 312 0.89 6.74 -15.92
CA GLU A 312 1.72 7.94 -16.17
C GLU A 312 1.61 8.99 -15.06
N ARG A 313 0.41 9.18 -14.50
CA ARG A 313 0.15 10.16 -13.44
C ARG A 313 0.96 9.87 -12.17
N ASP A 314 1.24 8.60 -11.89
CA ASP A 314 1.86 8.14 -10.64
C ASP A 314 3.38 7.93 -10.79
N LEU A 315 3.93 8.23 -11.98
CA LEU A 315 5.36 8.11 -12.28
C LEU A 315 5.98 9.36 -12.89
N LEU A 316 5.26 10.07 -13.77
CA LEU A 316 5.87 11.10 -14.62
C LEU A 316 5.65 12.51 -14.09
N ILE A 317 6.71 13.31 -14.09
CA ILE A 317 6.69 14.72 -13.71
C ILE A 317 6.93 15.58 -14.95
N ASP A 318 5.91 16.33 -15.37
CA ASP A 318 6.09 17.41 -16.34
C ASP A 318 6.57 18.68 -15.61
N PRO A 319 7.83 19.13 -15.83
CA PRO A 319 8.38 20.28 -15.09
C PRO A 319 7.63 21.60 -15.33
N ARG A 320 6.75 21.65 -16.33
CA ARG A 320 5.99 22.87 -16.69
C ARG A 320 4.69 23.00 -15.88
N VAL A 321 4.09 21.88 -15.45
CA VAL A 321 2.74 21.86 -14.88
C VAL A 321 2.63 21.05 -13.58
N SER A 322 3.55 20.09 -13.33
CA SER A 322 3.51 19.28 -12.12
C SER A 322 3.80 20.12 -10.86
N THR A 323 2.99 19.92 -9.87
CA THR A 323 3.06 20.60 -8.57
C THR A 323 4.08 19.95 -7.65
N GLN A 324 4.35 20.58 -6.50
CA GLN A 324 5.14 19.95 -5.45
C GLN A 324 4.46 18.70 -4.86
N GLY A 325 3.13 18.71 -4.76
CA GLY A 325 2.37 17.53 -4.34
C GLY A 325 2.54 16.35 -5.30
N ASP A 326 2.54 16.61 -6.62
CA ASP A 326 2.79 15.57 -7.62
C ASP A 326 4.18 14.94 -7.45
N LYS A 327 5.21 15.76 -7.17
CA LYS A 327 6.59 15.25 -6.92
C LYS A 327 6.66 14.39 -5.67
N GLN A 328 6.04 14.83 -4.57
CA GLN A 328 5.99 14.03 -3.34
C GLN A 328 5.25 12.72 -3.59
N GLY A 329 4.10 12.77 -4.28
CA GLY A 329 3.33 11.58 -4.64
C GLY A 329 4.12 10.59 -5.49
N VAL A 330 4.75 11.04 -6.57
CA VAL A 330 5.59 10.18 -7.43
C VAL A 330 6.75 9.56 -6.66
N TYR A 331 7.45 10.33 -5.81
CA TYR A 331 8.56 9.79 -5.01
C TYR A 331 8.10 8.70 -4.05
N ILE A 332 6.97 8.92 -3.36
CA ILE A 332 6.37 7.96 -2.41
C ILE A 332 5.96 6.69 -3.14
N VAL A 333 5.24 6.79 -4.29
CA VAL A 333 4.82 5.60 -5.05
C VAL A 333 6.02 4.83 -5.59
N VAL A 334 7.05 5.52 -6.12
CA VAL A 334 8.29 4.86 -6.56
C VAL A 334 8.96 4.14 -5.39
N ALA A 335 8.99 4.74 -4.21
CA ALA A 335 9.56 4.13 -3.02
C ALA A 335 8.76 2.90 -2.54
N HIS A 336 7.42 2.97 -2.61
CA HIS A 336 6.51 1.87 -2.29
C HIS A 336 6.79 0.65 -3.17
N GLU A 337 6.66 0.82 -4.48
CA GLU A 337 6.82 -0.27 -5.45
C GLU A 337 8.24 -0.85 -5.44
N MET A 338 9.24 -0.03 -5.18
CA MET A 338 10.61 -0.52 -5.02
C MET A 338 10.82 -1.30 -3.72
N ALA A 339 10.09 -1.02 -2.63
CA ALA A 339 10.17 -1.79 -1.40
C ALA A 339 9.61 -3.21 -1.59
N HIS A 340 8.59 -3.34 -2.42
CA HIS A 340 8.02 -4.65 -2.79
C HIS A 340 9.02 -5.58 -3.46
N GLN A 341 10.07 -5.06 -4.12
CA GLN A 341 11.09 -5.91 -4.74
C GLN A 341 11.76 -6.84 -3.71
N TRP A 342 11.61 -6.57 -2.40
CA TRP A 342 11.99 -7.42 -1.28
C TRP A 342 10.77 -7.97 -0.54
N PHE A 343 9.87 -7.10 -0.04
CA PHE A 343 8.63 -7.48 0.63
C PHE A 343 7.49 -7.63 -0.39
N GLY A 344 7.29 -8.84 -0.89
CA GLY A 344 6.35 -9.19 -1.95
C GLY A 344 6.99 -10.08 -3.00
N ASP A 345 8.16 -9.70 -3.51
CA ASP A 345 8.82 -10.38 -4.63
C ASP A 345 9.86 -11.40 -4.15
N LEU A 346 10.90 -10.93 -3.47
CA LEU A 346 11.95 -11.82 -2.93
C LEU A 346 11.36 -12.75 -1.86
N VAL A 347 10.67 -12.19 -0.89
CA VAL A 347 9.91 -12.90 0.14
C VAL A 347 8.45 -12.55 -0.02
N THR A 348 7.60 -13.53 -0.32
CA THR A 348 6.18 -13.35 -0.62
C THR A 348 5.31 -14.01 0.46
N MET A 349 4.17 -13.43 0.79
CA MET A 349 3.18 -14.09 1.65
C MET A 349 2.84 -15.50 1.12
N ALA A 350 2.59 -16.44 2.02
CA ALA A 350 2.21 -17.82 1.66
C ALA A 350 0.78 -17.86 1.09
N TRP A 351 -0.09 -16.97 1.57
CA TRP A 351 -1.47 -16.82 1.13
C TRP A 351 -1.96 -15.40 1.43
N TRP A 352 -3.04 -15.02 0.82
CA TRP A 352 -3.64 -13.68 0.86
C TRP A 352 -4.07 -13.21 2.25
N ASP A 353 -4.19 -14.09 3.25
CA ASP A 353 -4.42 -13.71 4.65
C ASP A 353 -3.32 -12.80 5.19
N ASP A 354 -2.10 -12.97 4.69
CA ASP A 354 -0.89 -12.28 5.11
C ASP A 354 -0.46 -11.17 4.12
N LEU A 355 -1.37 -10.67 3.27
CA LEU A 355 -1.11 -9.60 2.30
C LEU A 355 -0.42 -8.37 2.91
N TRP A 356 -0.73 -8.06 4.16
CA TRP A 356 -0.12 -6.96 4.89
C TRP A 356 1.41 -7.05 5.03
N LEU A 357 1.99 -8.27 4.94
CA LEU A 357 3.45 -8.46 4.92
C LEU A 357 4.09 -7.79 3.69
N ASN A 358 3.36 -7.71 2.59
CA ASN A 358 3.78 -6.96 1.42
C ASN A 358 3.43 -5.47 1.62
N GLU A 359 2.16 -5.14 1.74
CA GLU A 359 1.62 -3.80 1.65
C GLU A 359 1.92 -2.90 2.85
N GLY A 360 1.78 -3.43 4.06
CA GLY A 360 2.07 -2.69 5.28
C GLY A 360 3.57 -2.35 5.39
N PHE A 361 4.44 -3.27 4.93
CA PHE A 361 5.88 -3.01 4.88
C PHE A 361 6.26 -2.01 3.79
N ALA A 362 5.70 -2.11 2.59
CA ALA A 362 5.94 -1.15 1.53
C ALA A 362 5.49 0.25 1.95
N SER A 363 4.30 0.38 2.55
CA SER A 363 3.78 1.66 3.06
C SER A 363 4.63 2.27 4.17
N TRP A 364 5.19 1.45 5.06
CA TRP A 364 6.11 1.93 6.08
C TRP A 364 7.46 2.34 5.49
N MET A 365 8.01 1.56 4.54
CA MET A 365 9.30 1.82 3.90
C MET A 365 9.26 3.04 2.98
N GLU A 366 8.16 3.28 2.26
CA GLU A 366 8.01 4.47 1.42
C GLU A 366 8.17 5.75 2.24
N THR A 367 7.51 5.81 3.43
CA THR A 367 7.64 6.94 4.34
C THR A 367 9.06 7.05 4.89
N LYS A 368 9.67 5.92 5.31
CA LYS A 368 11.02 5.89 5.89
C LYS A 368 12.11 6.36 4.93
N VAL A 369 12.10 5.87 3.69
CA VAL A 369 13.10 6.27 2.69
C VAL A 369 12.87 7.68 2.18
N THR A 370 11.62 8.10 2.05
CA THR A 370 11.29 9.47 1.65
C THR A 370 11.76 10.48 2.69
N ASP A 371 11.54 10.21 3.98
CA ASP A 371 12.05 11.05 5.08
C ASP A 371 13.58 11.12 5.11
N HIS A 372 14.24 10.00 4.78
CA HIS A 372 15.72 9.96 4.72
C HIS A 372 16.29 10.90 3.64
N PHE A 373 15.69 10.92 2.43
CA PHE A 373 16.20 11.75 1.33
C PHE A 373 15.58 13.14 1.28
N HIS A 374 14.36 13.30 1.82
CA HIS A 374 13.59 14.54 1.80
C HIS A 374 13.01 14.88 3.19
N PRO A 375 13.86 15.05 4.23
CA PRO A 375 13.39 15.38 5.58
C PRO A 375 12.62 16.71 5.63
N GLU A 376 12.87 17.62 4.68
CA GLU A 376 12.14 18.88 4.54
C GLU A 376 10.66 18.71 4.18
N TRP A 377 10.28 17.58 3.61
CA TRP A 377 8.88 17.28 3.30
C TRP A 377 8.09 16.85 4.54
N LYS A 378 8.78 16.41 5.60
CA LYS A 378 8.15 15.97 6.87
C LYS A 378 7.10 14.88 6.66
N VAL A 379 7.42 13.89 5.86
CA VAL A 379 6.46 12.84 5.47
C VAL A 379 5.94 12.03 6.66
N TRP A 380 6.73 11.83 7.73
CA TRP A 380 6.25 11.22 8.96
C TRP A 380 5.15 12.03 9.66
N LEU A 381 5.23 13.35 9.60
CA LEU A 381 4.19 14.22 10.12
C LEU A 381 2.93 14.16 9.25
N GLN A 382 3.08 14.06 7.91
CA GLN A 382 1.97 13.84 6.98
C GLN A 382 1.31 12.48 7.20
N ASP A 383 2.10 11.42 7.47
CA ASP A 383 1.65 10.04 7.72
C ASP A 383 0.74 9.92 8.96
N LEU A 384 0.78 10.89 9.89
CA LEU A 384 -0.18 10.93 10.99
C LEU A 384 -1.63 11.06 10.52
N GLN A 385 -1.89 11.61 9.34
CA GLN A 385 -3.23 11.66 8.75
C GLN A 385 -3.65 10.30 8.18
N ALA A 386 -2.72 9.56 7.58
CA ALA A 386 -2.96 8.17 7.15
C ALA A 386 -3.27 7.27 8.35
N LYS A 387 -2.49 7.38 9.43
CA LYS A 387 -2.78 6.70 10.71
C LYS A 387 -4.15 7.12 11.29
N GLN A 388 -4.50 8.41 11.20
CA GLN A 388 -5.81 8.92 11.64
C GLN A 388 -6.94 8.24 10.86
N PHE A 389 -6.83 8.18 9.54
CA PHE A 389 -7.82 7.52 8.69
C PHE A 389 -7.94 6.01 8.98
N ALA A 390 -6.80 5.33 9.18
CA ALA A 390 -6.79 3.94 9.59
C ALA A 390 -7.54 3.72 10.91
N MET A 391 -7.30 4.57 11.92
CA MET A 391 -7.99 4.50 13.21
C MET A 391 -9.49 4.80 13.11
N GLU A 392 -9.92 5.71 12.24
CA GLU A 392 -11.34 5.98 12.00
C GLU A 392 -12.04 4.82 11.30
N THR A 393 -11.35 4.13 10.40
CA THR A 393 -11.83 2.91 9.75
C THR A 393 -11.91 1.75 10.75
N ASP A 394 -10.84 1.54 11.51
CA ASP A 394 -10.70 0.43 12.46
C ASP A 394 -11.56 0.58 13.73
N ALA A 395 -12.07 1.78 14.01
CA ALA A 395 -12.97 2.04 15.13
C ALA A 395 -14.46 1.73 14.84
N ARG A 396 -14.79 1.23 13.63
CA ARG A 396 -16.15 0.89 13.22
C ARG A 396 -16.46 -0.58 13.45
N ASP A 397 -17.75 -0.92 13.64
CA ASP A 397 -18.20 -2.31 13.82
C ASP A 397 -17.90 -3.22 12.63
N GLY A 398 -17.83 -2.66 11.42
CA GLY A 398 -17.51 -3.39 10.19
C GLY A 398 -16.01 -3.63 9.93
N THR A 399 -15.13 -3.26 10.87
CA THR A 399 -13.69 -3.46 10.73
C THR A 399 -13.28 -4.93 10.88
N HIS A 400 -12.05 -5.24 10.48
CA HIS A 400 -11.46 -6.58 10.56
C HIS A 400 -10.01 -6.53 11.09
N PRO A 401 -9.45 -7.65 11.56
CA PRO A 401 -8.02 -7.77 11.88
C PRO A 401 -7.15 -7.54 10.63
N ILE A 402 -5.88 -7.16 10.83
CA ILE A 402 -4.90 -7.08 9.73
C ILE A 402 -4.79 -8.44 9.03
N VAL A 403 -4.61 -9.51 9.81
CA VAL A 403 -4.60 -10.89 9.30
C VAL A 403 -6.03 -11.41 9.32
N THR A 404 -6.64 -11.51 8.15
CA THR A 404 -8.03 -11.98 7.99
C THR A 404 -8.07 -13.19 7.08
N PRO A 405 -8.72 -14.31 7.49
CA PRO A 405 -8.78 -15.51 6.68
C PRO A 405 -9.44 -15.27 5.31
N ILE A 406 -8.73 -15.58 4.24
CA ILE A 406 -9.20 -15.58 2.85
C ILE A 406 -9.41 -17.03 2.41
N TYR A 407 -10.65 -17.44 2.28
CA TYR A 407 -10.99 -18.82 1.91
C TYR A 407 -11.02 -19.04 0.39
N ASP A 408 -11.36 -18.01 -0.37
CA ASP A 408 -11.38 -18.02 -1.83
C ASP A 408 -10.58 -16.81 -2.34
N VAL A 409 -9.63 -17.05 -3.26
CA VAL A 409 -8.82 -15.98 -3.85
C VAL A 409 -9.66 -14.89 -4.53
N LEU A 410 -10.87 -15.21 -5.00
CA LEU A 410 -11.80 -14.23 -5.58
C LEU A 410 -12.33 -13.22 -4.54
N GLN A 411 -12.12 -13.49 -3.25
CA GLN A 411 -12.43 -12.58 -2.14
C GLN A 411 -11.22 -11.70 -1.76
N ALA A 412 -10.01 -12.05 -2.21
CA ALA A 412 -8.78 -11.37 -1.82
C ALA A 412 -8.76 -9.87 -2.20
N ALA A 413 -9.50 -9.47 -3.25
CA ALA A 413 -9.65 -8.05 -3.59
C ALA A 413 -10.20 -7.19 -2.42
N GLY A 414 -10.92 -7.77 -1.47
CA GLY A 414 -11.41 -7.09 -0.27
C GLY A 414 -10.35 -6.88 0.81
N ALA A 415 -9.17 -7.49 0.68
CA ALA A 415 -8.05 -7.30 1.62
C ALA A 415 -7.16 -6.08 1.27
N PHE A 416 -7.34 -5.48 0.09
CA PHE A 416 -6.61 -4.27 -0.32
C PHE A 416 -7.32 -3.03 0.24
N ASP A 417 -7.10 -2.73 1.51
CA ASP A 417 -7.80 -1.65 2.21
C ASP A 417 -6.91 -0.93 3.25
N ALA A 418 -7.48 0.11 3.89
CA ALA A 418 -6.77 0.91 4.88
C ALA A 418 -6.25 0.11 6.10
N ILE A 419 -6.83 -1.05 6.40
CA ILE A 419 -6.37 -1.88 7.52
C ILE A 419 -5.08 -2.61 7.13
N THR A 420 -5.05 -3.21 5.96
CA THR A 420 -3.86 -3.91 5.42
C THR A 420 -2.69 -2.95 5.21
N TYR A 421 -2.92 -1.80 4.58
CA TYR A 421 -1.88 -0.82 4.26
C TYR A 421 -1.51 0.06 5.45
N LEU A 422 -2.45 0.89 5.90
CA LEU A 422 -2.16 2.01 6.80
C LEU A 422 -2.07 1.57 8.27
N LYS A 423 -3.00 0.72 8.75
CA LYS A 423 -2.84 0.13 10.09
C LYS A 423 -1.62 -0.78 10.12
N GLY A 424 -1.38 -1.57 9.05
CA GLY A 424 -0.18 -2.40 8.92
C GLY A 424 1.10 -1.58 9.11
N ALA A 425 1.28 -0.50 8.34
CA ALA A 425 2.42 0.42 8.46
C ALA A 425 2.53 1.06 9.84
N ALA A 426 1.42 1.53 10.41
CA ALA A 426 1.40 2.14 11.73
C ALA A 426 1.77 1.16 12.88
N VAL A 427 1.39 -0.12 12.74
CA VAL A 427 1.81 -1.18 13.68
C VAL A 427 3.30 -1.46 13.55
N ILE A 428 3.85 -1.54 12.32
CA ILE A 428 5.29 -1.68 12.09
C ILE A 428 6.05 -0.53 12.76
N ARG A 429 5.62 0.71 12.54
CA ARG A 429 6.22 1.89 13.19
C ARG A 429 6.14 1.85 14.71
N THR A 430 5.01 1.37 15.26
CA THR A 430 4.85 1.16 16.70
C THR A 430 5.91 0.21 17.26
N LEU A 431 6.09 -0.93 16.60
CA LEU A 431 7.03 -1.97 17.03
C LEU A 431 8.48 -1.54 16.82
N GLU A 432 8.83 -0.89 15.71
CA GLU A 432 10.14 -0.29 15.48
C GLU A 432 10.50 0.71 16.59
N SER A 433 9.58 1.64 16.89
CA SER A 433 9.79 2.64 17.93
C SER A 433 9.95 2.03 19.32
N TYR A 434 9.25 0.93 19.60
CA TYR A 434 9.33 0.20 20.87
C TYR A 434 10.66 -0.54 20.99
N LEU A 435 11.06 -1.30 19.98
CA LEU A 435 12.32 -2.08 19.94
C LEU A 435 13.56 -1.17 19.85
N GLY A 436 13.47 -0.12 19.07
CA GLY A 436 14.55 0.68 18.54
C GLY A 436 14.96 0.25 17.13
N GLU A 437 15.38 1.23 16.34
CA GLU A 437 15.63 1.09 14.90
C GLU A 437 16.64 -0.02 14.57
N ASP A 438 17.80 -0.05 15.26
CA ASP A 438 18.84 -1.04 14.98
C ASP A 438 18.38 -2.47 15.24
N ALA A 439 17.66 -2.70 16.33
CA ALA A 439 17.14 -4.02 16.68
C ALA A 439 16.07 -4.48 15.68
N PHE A 440 15.18 -3.57 15.28
CA PHE A 440 14.14 -3.85 14.28
C PHE A 440 14.77 -4.16 12.91
N ARG A 441 15.68 -3.32 12.44
CA ARG A 441 16.41 -3.52 11.18
C ARG A 441 17.18 -4.85 11.15
N ALA A 442 17.82 -5.22 12.27
CA ALA A 442 18.50 -6.51 12.38
C ALA A 442 17.54 -7.69 12.23
N GLY A 443 16.31 -7.58 12.76
CA GLY A 443 15.25 -8.56 12.55
C GLY A 443 14.81 -8.64 11.07
N VAL A 444 14.57 -7.49 10.43
CA VAL A 444 14.23 -7.42 8.99
C VAL A 444 15.32 -8.08 8.14
N ARG A 445 16.60 -7.82 8.41
CA ARG A 445 17.72 -8.42 7.67
C ARG A 445 17.75 -9.94 7.80
N ARG A 446 17.50 -10.48 9.01
CA ARG A 446 17.40 -11.93 9.19
C ARG A 446 16.23 -12.53 8.41
N TYR A 447 15.06 -11.87 8.49
CA TYR A 447 13.89 -12.29 7.74
C TYR A 447 14.15 -12.33 6.23
N MET A 448 14.75 -11.29 5.65
CA MET A 448 15.09 -11.26 4.22
C MET A 448 16.10 -12.34 3.83
N HIS A 449 17.12 -12.57 4.67
CA HIS A 449 18.16 -13.58 4.40
C HIS A 449 17.60 -15.01 4.49
N ASP A 450 16.86 -15.30 5.57
CA ASP A 450 16.46 -16.68 5.88
C ASP A 450 15.27 -17.15 5.02
N HIS A 451 14.46 -16.23 4.48
CA HIS A 451 13.28 -16.51 3.67
C HIS A 451 13.39 -16.10 2.19
N ALA A 452 14.56 -15.66 1.72
CA ALA A 452 14.78 -15.27 0.33
C ALA A 452 14.27 -16.33 -0.66
N TYR A 453 13.54 -15.87 -1.69
CA TYR A 453 12.88 -16.70 -2.71
C TYR A 453 11.79 -17.65 -2.17
N GLY A 454 11.44 -17.51 -0.91
CA GLY A 454 10.44 -18.30 -0.20
C GLY A 454 9.10 -17.58 -0.03
N ASN A 455 8.23 -18.25 0.75
CA ASN A 455 6.95 -17.70 1.19
C ASN A 455 6.88 -17.75 2.71
N THR A 456 6.21 -16.79 3.31
CA THR A 456 6.11 -16.62 4.76
C THR A 456 4.68 -16.33 5.22
N VAL A 457 4.45 -16.56 6.50
CA VAL A 457 3.28 -16.10 7.24
C VAL A 457 3.71 -15.05 8.28
N THR A 458 2.74 -14.36 8.84
CA THR A 458 2.97 -13.30 9.85
C THR A 458 3.92 -13.72 10.98
N ASP A 459 3.81 -14.95 11.48
CA ASP A 459 4.63 -15.44 12.60
C ASP A 459 6.10 -15.67 12.23
N ASP A 460 6.43 -15.92 10.97
CA ASP A 460 7.82 -16.01 10.52
C ASP A 460 8.54 -14.67 10.74
N LEU A 461 7.89 -13.55 10.44
CA LEU A 461 8.44 -12.23 10.69
C LEU A 461 8.65 -11.96 12.18
N TRP A 462 7.62 -12.22 13.01
CA TRP A 462 7.72 -11.95 14.44
C TRP A 462 8.76 -12.82 15.13
N SER A 463 8.93 -14.06 14.68
CA SER A 463 9.97 -14.96 15.16
C SER A 463 11.37 -14.38 14.91
N GLU A 464 11.61 -13.77 13.73
CA GLU A 464 12.86 -13.11 13.43
C GLU A 464 13.08 -11.82 14.23
N MET A 465 12.02 -11.10 14.56
CA MET A 465 12.10 -9.94 15.45
C MET A 465 12.44 -10.34 16.89
N ASP A 466 11.86 -11.42 17.38
CA ASP A 466 12.10 -11.91 18.75
C ASP A 466 13.50 -12.52 18.89
N ARG A 467 14.05 -13.11 17.82
CA ARG A 467 15.38 -13.74 17.83
C ARG A 467 16.49 -12.73 18.12
N GLY A 468 17.07 -12.82 19.30
CA GLY A 468 18.11 -11.91 19.79
C GLY A 468 17.59 -10.61 20.39
N SER A 469 16.28 -10.44 20.55
CA SER A 469 15.68 -9.32 21.23
C SER A 469 15.60 -9.57 22.75
N ALA A 470 15.97 -8.57 23.54
CA ALA A 470 15.71 -8.56 25.00
C ALA A 470 14.23 -8.27 25.32
N ARG A 471 13.44 -7.91 24.34
CA ARG A 471 12.02 -7.54 24.46
C ARG A 471 11.22 -8.28 23.39
N PRO A 472 10.70 -9.47 23.67
CA PRO A 472 9.88 -10.21 22.70
C PRO A 472 8.62 -9.41 22.37
N ILE A 473 8.30 -9.32 21.10
CA ILE A 473 7.19 -8.51 20.58
C ILE A 473 6.04 -9.33 20.00
N THR A 474 6.24 -10.64 19.77
CA THR A 474 5.22 -11.48 19.10
C THR A 474 3.84 -11.33 19.73
N GLN A 475 3.73 -11.36 21.05
CA GLN A 475 2.42 -11.20 21.73
C GLN A 475 1.83 -9.79 21.57
N ILE A 476 2.70 -8.76 21.55
CA ILE A 476 2.27 -7.39 21.28
C ILE A 476 1.77 -7.28 19.83
N ALA A 477 2.54 -7.80 18.90
CA ALA A 477 2.22 -7.80 17.48
C ALA A 477 0.89 -8.54 17.19
N HIS A 478 0.67 -9.70 17.81
CA HIS A 478 -0.58 -10.45 17.71
C HIS A 478 -1.80 -9.66 18.18
N ASP A 479 -1.66 -8.90 19.27
CA ASP A 479 -2.77 -8.06 19.77
C ASP A 479 -3.23 -7.02 18.73
N PHE A 480 -2.33 -6.57 17.83
CA PHE A 480 -2.66 -5.61 16.78
C PHE A 480 -2.98 -6.27 15.42
N THR A 481 -2.34 -7.40 15.10
CA THR A 481 -2.51 -8.05 13.78
C THR A 481 -3.67 -9.03 13.74
N LEU A 482 -3.98 -9.71 14.84
CA LEU A 482 -5.04 -10.72 14.92
C LEU A 482 -6.32 -10.18 15.57
N GLN A 483 -6.33 -8.93 16.02
CA GLN A 483 -7.47 -8.28 16.63
C GLN A 483 -7.77 -6.94 15.96
N ALA A 484 -9.04 -6.75 15.58
CA ALA A 484 -9.54 -5.50 15.05
C ALA A 484 -9.74 -4.45 16.15
N GLY A 485 -9.75 -3.17 15.77
CA GLY A 485 -10.10 -2.05 16.66
C GLY A 485 -8.89 -1.27 17.15
N VAL A 486 -9.18 -0.16 17.84
CA VAL A 486 -8.21 0.85 18.25
C VAL A 486 -8.10 0.88 19.78
N PRO A 487 -6.92 0.62 20.37
CA PRO A 487 -6.72 0.82 21.80
C PRO A 487 -6.86 2.29 22.18
N MET A 488 -7.32 2.57 23.40
CA MET A 488 -7.35 3.89 24.01
C MET A 488 -6.55 3.90 25.31
N ILE A 489 -5.56 4.76 25.39
CA ILE A 489 -4.76 4.97 26.60
C ILE A 489 -5.31 6.20 27.34
N THR A 490 -5.78 5.98 28.54
CA THR A 490 -6.41 7.03 29.38
C THR A 490 -5.48 7.41 30.54
N GLN A 491 -5.20 8.70 30.67
CA GLN A 491 -4.53 9.28 31.83
C GLN A 491 -5.43 9.21 33.05
N ALA A 492 -5.14 8.32 34.02
CA ALA A 492 -5.84 8.21 35.25
C ALA A 492 -5.35 9.25 36.30
N SER A 493 -4.05 9.51 36.35
CA SER A 493 -3.45 10.56 37.16
C SER A 493 -2.06 10.95 36.65
N ALA A 494 -1.62 12.18 36.94
CA ALA A 494 -0.25 12.63 36.81
C ALA A 494 0.07 13.55 38.01
N LYS A 495 1.10 13.22 38.78
CA LYS A 495 1.54 14.00 39.94
C LYS A 495 3.05 14.22 39.87
N CYS A 496 3.48 15.46 40.00
CA CYS A 496 4.90 15.78 40.05
C CYS A 496 5.40 16.01 41.47
N GLU A 497 6.44 15.29 41.84
CA GLU A 497 7.17 15.47 43.08
C GLU A 497 8.65 15.30 42.85
N GLY A 498 9.47 16.21 43.39
CA GLY A 498 10.93 16.11 43.34
C GLY A 498 11.53 16.06 41.90
N GLY A 499 10.86 16.65 40.91
CA GLY A 499 11.35 16.64 39.52
C GLY A 499 10.98 15.39 38.73
N VAL A 500 10.13 14.52 39.30
CA VAL A 500 9.62 13.30 38.63
C VAL A 500 8.10 13.33 38.60
N THR A 501 7.52 13.11 37.42
CA THR A 501 6.06 12.94 37.28
C THR A 501 5.70 11.47 37.38
N SER A 502 4.92 11.12 38.40
CA SER A 502 4.29 9.80 38.54
C SER A 502 2.99 9.80 37.73
N LEU A 503 3.05 9.21 36.53
CA LEU A 503 1.91 9.02 35.64
C LEU A 503 1.27 7.65 35.90
N ALA A 504 -0.05 7.58 35.95
CA ALA A 504 -0.80 6.32 35.90
C ALA A 504 -1.75 6.33 34.72
N VAL A 505 -1.72 5.26 33.90
CA VAL A 505 -2.53 5.09 32.69
C VAL A 505 -3.26 3.75 32.68
N THR A 506 -4.40 3.71 31.99
CA THR A 506 -5.18 2.49 31.74
C THR A 506 -5.38 2.29 30.25
N GLN A 507 -5.62 1.04 29.83
CA GLN A 507 -5.99 0.73 28.46
C GLN A 507 -7.48 0.43 28.39
N GLY A 508 -8.16 1.05 27.43
CA GLY A 508 -9.54 0.82 27.01
C GLY A 508 -9.62 0.61 25.51
N HIS A 509 -10.85 0.69 24.98
CA HIS A 509 -11.15 0.57 23.55
C HIS A 509 -11.82 1.85 23.06
N TYR A 510 -11.35 2.39 21.93
CA TYR A 510 -11.99 3.48 21.20
C TYR A 510 -12.87 2.90 20.10
N ALA A 511 -14.14 3.28 20.04
CA ALA A 511 -15.10 2.89 19.00
C ALA A 511 -15.94 4.11 18.59
N ILE A 512 -16.30 4.18 17.32
CA ILE A 512 -17.15 5.21 16.75
C ILE A 512 -18.63 4.81 16.85
N ASP A 513 -18.93 3.54 16.60
CA ASP A 513 -20.31 3.06 16.58
C ASP A 513 -20.85 2.87 17.99
N PRO A 514 -22.03 3.49 18.33
CA PRO A 514 -22.66 3.34 19.61
C PRO A 514 -23.14 1.89 19.82
N GLY A 515 -22.63 1.22 20.82
CA GLY A 515 -23.03 -0.16 21.12
C GLY A 515 -22.00 -1.22 20.82
N SER A 516 -20.85 -0.85 20.28
CA SER A 516 -19.69 -1.75 20.24
C SER A 516 -19.24 -2.05 21.67
N THR A 517 -19.79 -3.13 22.25
CA THR A 517 -19.59 -3.52 23.67
C THR A 517 -18.51 -4.59 23.83
N THR A 518 -17.90 -5.06 22.76
CA THR A 518 -16.87 -6.09 22.83
C THR A 518 -15.64 -5.54 23.53
N ALA A 519 -15.42 -5.98 24.75
CA ALA A 519 -14.20 -5.67 25.49
C ALA A 519 -13.00 -6.26 24.77
N ARG A 520 -12.05 -5.43 24.40
CA ARG A 520 -10.80 -5.81 23.73
C ARG A 520 -9.63 -5.37 24.58
N VAL A 521 -8.64 -6.23 24.72
CA VAL A 521 -7.45 -5.96 25.51
C VAL A 521 -6.22 -6.09 24.62
N TRP A 522 -5.38 -5.07 24.62
CA TRP A 522 -4.09 -5.04 23.94
C TRP A 522 -2.96 -4.85 24.95
N ARG A 523 -1.78 -5.32 24.57
CA ARG A 523 -0.50 -4.90 25.14
C ARG A 523 0.00 -3.71 24.34
N VAL A 524 -0.27 -2.50 24.81
CA VAL A 524 0.04 -1.27 24.06
C VAL A 524 1.41 -0.74 24.45
N PRO A 525 2.38 -0.64 23.52
CA PRO A 525 3.60 0.11 23.73
C PRO A 525 3.29 1.60 23.87
N VAL A 526 3.48 2.14 25.07
CA VAL A 526 3.28 3.57 25.37
C VAL A 526 4.64 4.24 25.48
N ILE A 527 4.83 5.32 24.74
CA ILE A 527 6.01 6.19 24.80
C ILE A 527 5.52 7.54 25.33
N ALA A 528 5.71 7.79 26.60
CA ALA A 528 5.21 9.01 27.24
C ALA A 528 6.35 9.91 27.72
N ALA A 529 6.12 11.23 27.67
CA ALA A 529 7.08 12.22 28.14
C ALA A 529 6.40 13.40 28.81
N THR A 530 7.07 14.07 29.73
CA THR A 530 6.74 15.46 30.05
C THR A 530 7.38 16.39 29.03
N LEU A 531 6.77 17.53 28.79
CA LEU A 531 7.24 18.50 27.81
C LEU A 531 8.73 18.85 28.05
N GLY A 532 9.56 18.67 27.02
CA GLY A 532 11.00 18.96 27.02
C GLY A 532 11.88 17.90 27.70
N ALA A 533 11.34 16.79 28.18
CA ALA A 533 12.09 15.70 28.80
C ALA A 533 12.19 14.47 27.89
N ALA A 534 13.17 13.60 28.19
CA ALA A 534 13.31 12.33 27.46
C ALA A 534 12.10 11.40 27.74
N PRO A 535 11.63 10.68 26.72
CA PRO A 535 10.48 9.80 26.86
C PRO A 535 10.80 8.53 27.68
N ALA A 536 9.80 8.01 28.39
CA ALA A 536 9.81 6.69 29.00
C ALA A 536 8.93 5.72 28.19
N LYS A 537 9.31 4.44 28.14
CA LYS A 537 8.60 3.37 27.45
C LYS A 537 8.01 2.38 28.43
N ALA A 538 6.74 2.03 28.27
CA ALA A 538 6.06 1.02 29.06
C ALA A 538 5.09 0.22 28.17
N VAL A 539 4.71 -0.98 28.62
CA VAL A 539 3.60 -1.73 28.01
C VAL A 539 2.40 -1.61 28.94
N VAL A 540 1.28 -1.12 28.41
CA VAL A 540 0.03 -0.90 29.14
C VAL A 540 -1.02 -1.88 28.65
N SER A 541 -1.71 -2.56 29.58
CA SER A 541 -2.73 -3.54 29.22
C SER A 541 -3.87 -3.56 30.24
N GLY A 542 -5.10 -3.54 29.74
CA GLY A 542 -6.31 -3.61 30.53
C GLY A 542 -6.59 -2.38 31.39
N GLU A 543 -7.61 -2.49 32.22
CA GLU A 543 -8.15 -1.38 33.05
C GLU A 543 -7.37 -1.10 34.34
N ARG A 544 -6.44 -1.98 34.72
CA ARG A 544 -5.61 -1.74 35.90
C ARG A 544 -4.60 -0.63 35.60
N PRO A 545 -4.54 0.43 36.44
CA PRO A 545 -3.59 1.49 36.25
C PRO A 545 -2.13 0.99 36.22
N THR A 546 -1.42 1.31 35.15
CA THR A 546 0.01 1.05 34.99
C THR A 546 0.77 2.31 35.37
N PRO A 547 1.69 2.27 36.33
CA PRO A 547 2.51 3.42 36.73
C PRO A 547 3.67 3.60 35.73
N ILE A 548 3.94 4.85 35.34
CA ILE A 548 5.08 5.26 34.51
C ILE A 548 5.76 6.45 35.19
N ALA A 549 7.05 6.35 35.49
CA ALA A 549 7.84 7.47 36.00
C ALA A 549 8.42 8.27 34.82
N LEU A 550 8.10 9.57 34.76
CA LEU A 550 8.57 10.48 33.73
C LEU A 550 9.53 11.51 34.36
N ALA A 551 10.62 11.82 33.66
CA ALA A 551 11.50 12.92 34.06
C ALA A 551 10.79 14.27 33.88
N GLY A 552 11.01 15.21 34.83
CA GLY A 552 10.44 16.56 34.75
C GLY A 552 9.03 16.70 35.32
N CYS A 553 8.59 17.97 35.41
CA CYS A 553 7.29 18.40 35.93
C CYS A 553 6.64 19.33 34.90
N GLY A 554 5.99 18.80 33.91
CA GLY A 554 5.34 19.57 32.86
C GLY A 554 4.10 18.84 32.30
N PRO A 555 3.45 19.41 31.29
CA PRO A 555 2.42 18.72 30.56
C PRO A 555 2.90 17.35 30.07
N VAL A 556 2.05 16.34 30.18
CA VAL A 556 2.37 14.96 29.77
C VAL A 556 1.81 14.69 28.40
N VAL A 557 2.63 14.17 27.48
CA VAL A 557 2.20 13.60 26.21
C VAL A 557 2.25 12.08 26.31
N LEU A 558 1.11 11.41 26.07
CA LEU A 558 0.98 9.95 26.23
C LEU A 558 1.59 9.16 25.08
N ASN A 559 1.63 9.73 23.89
CA ASN A 559 2.21 9.16 22.66
C ASN A 559 3.27 10.12 22.11
N ALA A 560 4.33 10.38 22.89
CA ALA A 560 5.37 11.34 22.50
C ALA A 560 6.03 10.94 21.16
N GLY A 561 6.03 11.89 20.20
CA GLY A 561 6.45 11.65 18.81
C GLY A 561 5.44 10.88 17.96
N GLN A 562 4.26 10.56 18.49
CA GLN A 562 3.10 9.99 17.77
C GLN A 562 3.34 8.68 17.00
N THR A 563 4.31 7.89 17.43
CA THR A 563 4.73 6.67 16.72
C THR A 563 3.84 5.45 16.96
N ALA A 564 3.07 5.42 18.06
CA ALA A 564 2.27 4.26 18.41
C ALA A 564 0.82 4.35 17.90
N TYR A 565 0.20 3.18 17.66
CA TYR A 565 -1.18 3.03 17.17
C TYR A 565 -2.15 2.91 18.33
N PHE A 566 -2.57 4.04 18.90
CA PHE A 566 -3.63 4.15 19.93
C PHE A 566 -4.16 5.58 20.03
N ARG A 567 -5.35 5.76 20.62
CA ARG A 567 -5.92 7.05 21.01
C ARG A 567 -5.50 7.44 22.42
N SER A 568 -5.13 8.70 22.61
CA SER A 568 -4.79 9.27 23.92
C SER A 568 -5.99 10.02 24.50
N ARG A 569 -6.43 9.64 25.71
CA ARG A 569 -7.45 10.35 26.47
C ARG A 569 -6.82 10.97 27.70
N TYR A 570 -6.76 12.28 27.72
CA TYR A 570 -6.25 13.06 28.84
C TYR A 570 -7.32 13.31 29.89
N SER A 571 -6.93 13.50 31.16
CA SER A 571 -7.81 14.11 32.18
C SER A 571 -8.06 15.59 31.79
N THR A 572 -9.12 16.20 32.34
CA THR A 572 -9.43 17.61 32.14
C THR A 572 -8.23 18.50 32.46
N ASP A 573 -7.60 18.28 33.61
CA ASP A 573 -6.41 19.05 34.02
C ASP A 573 -5.20 18.77 33.12
N GLY A 574 -5.06 17.52 32.66
CA GLY A 574 -4.01 17.10 31.71
C GLY A 574 -4.13 17.81 30.36
N LEU A 575 -5.33 17.83 29.79
CA LEU A 575 -5.60 18.52 28.52
C LEU A 575 -5.44 20.04 28.68
N ALA A 576 -5.91 20.63 29.77
CA ALA A 576 -5.73 22.05 30.07
C ALA A 576 -4.25 22.43 30.19
N ALA A 577 -3.43 21.59 30.82
CA ALA A 577 -2.00 21.79 30.92
C ALA A 577 -1.30 21.72 29.54
N ILE A 578 -1.72 20.78 28.68
CA ILE A 578 -1.26 20.68 27.29
C ILE A 578 -1.65 21.94 26.49
N ALA A 579 -2.91 22.35 26.55
CA ALA A 579 -3.43 23.50 25.84
C ALA A 579 -2.71 24.80 26.21
N ALA A 580 -2.39 24.98 27.48
CA ALA A 580 -1.63 26.14 27.96
C ALA A 580 -0.18 26.20 27.42
N HIS A 581 0.37 25.08 26.94
CA HIS A 581 1.72 24.96 26.42
C HIS A 581 1.77 24.43 24.97
N TYR A 582 0.63 24.44 24.28
CA TYR A 582 0.44 23.78 23.00
C TYR A 582 1.47 24.18 21.95
N GLY A 583 1.82 25.45 21.88
CA GLY A 583 2.85 25.96 20.96
C GLY A 583 4.30 25.51 21.29
N ALA A 584 4.54 24.92 22.44
CA ALA A 584 5.84 24.37 22.80
C ALA A 584 5.96 22.84 22.53
N LEU A 585 4.87 22.20 22.11
CA LEU A 585 4.89 20.79 21.66
C LEU A 585 5.59 20.68 20.31
N SER A 586 6.13 19.49 20.02
CA SER A 586 6.59 19.16 18.67
C SER A 586 5.41 19.19 17.68
N PRO A 587 5.64 19.43 16.38
CA PRO A 587 4.57 19.37 15.36
C PRO A 587 3.80 18.05 15.38
N ASP A 588 4.49 16.92 15.56
CA ASP A 588 3.88 15.58 15.70
C ASP A 588 2.93 15.54 16.89
N ASP A 589 3.37 16.01 18.04
CA ASP A 589 2.56 15.99 19.27
C ASP A 589 1.40 17.00 19.20
N GLN A 590 1.60 18.16 18.54
CA GLN A 590 0.50 19.07 18.24
C GLN A 590 -0.59 18.38 17.42
N LEU A 591 -0.20 17.73 16.32
CA LEU A 591 -1.13 17.06 15.43
C LEU A 591 -1.80 15.84 16.10
N GLY A 592 -1.04 15.05 16.86
CA GLY A 592 -1.57 13.89 17.57
C GLY A 592 -2.61 14.27 18.65
N VAL A 593 -2.31 15.28 19.48
CA VAL A 593 -3.27 15.80 20.50
C VAL A 593 -4.50 16.40 19.81
N PHE A 594 -4.32 17.13 18.71
CA PHE A 594 -5.42 17.68 17.91
C PHE A 594 -6.34 16.59 17.39
N ASN A 595 -5.77 15.55 16.74
CA ASN A 595 -6.53 14.44 16.16
C ASN A 595 -7.26 13.62 17.25
N ASP A 596 -6.61 13.32 18.38
CA ASP A 596 -7.21 12.56 19.47
C ASP A 596 -8.35 13.35 20.13
N THR A 597 -8.15 14.66 20.37
CA THR A 597 -9.20 15.53 20.95
C THR A 597 -10.41 15.63 20.02
N ALA A 598 -10.19 15.80 18.71
CA ALA A 598 -11.24 15.78 17.70
C ALA A 598 -12.02 14.45 17.70
N SER A 599 -11.30 13.33 17.63
CA SER A 599 -11.90 11.99 17.57
C SER A 599 -12.75 11.67 18.80
N LEU A 600 -12.27 12.02 19.99
CA LEU A 600 -13.03 11.83 21.25
C LEU A 600 -14.27 12.73 21.32
N ALA A 601 -14.17 13.96 20.81
CA ALA A 601 -15.29 14.89 20.75
C ALA A 601 -16.39 14.41 19.78
N TYR A 602 -16.01 13.85 18.63
CA TYR A 602 -16.94 13.29 17.65
C TYR A 602 -17.81 12.15 18.21
N VAL A 603 -17.25 11.31 19.07
CA VAL A 603 -17.97 10.19 19.67
C VAL A 603 -18.57 10.53 21.05
N GLY A 604 -18.53 11.81 21.48
CA GLY A 604 -19.09 12.27 22.73
C GLY A 604 -18.31 11.81 23.98
N GLN A 605 -17.06 11.36 23.82
CA GLN A 605 -16.17 10.97 24.93
C GLN A 605 -15.34 12.14 25.47
N ALA A 606 -15.39 13.29 24.81
CA ALA A 606 -14.86 14.58 25.26
C ALA A 606 -15.82 15.72 24.85
N PRO A 607 -15.81 16.86 25.54
CA PRO A 607 -16.56 18.02 25.12
C PRO A 607 -16.08 18.54 23.75
N MET A 608 -17.00 18.87 22.83
CA MET A 608 -16.65 19.54 21.57
C MET A 608 -15.98 20.90 21.80
N ALA A 609 -16.29 21.57 22.92
CA ALA A 609 -15.66 22.82 23.30
C ALA A 609 -14.14 22.67 23.44
N ASP A 610 -13.64 21.58 24.03
CA ASP A 610 -12.20 21.34 24.19
C ASP A 610 -11.48 21.31 22.83
N PHE A 611 -12.10 20.66 21.83
CA PHE A 611 -11.57 20.64 20.47
C PHE A 611 -11.61 22.02 19.79
N LEU A 612 -12.72 22.74 19.93
CA LEU A 612 -12.86 24.09 19.33
C LEU A 612 -11.90 25.09 19.96
N ASP A 613 -11.72 25.03 21.30
CA ASP A 613 -10.77 25.89 22.02
C ASP A 613 -9.33 25.62 21.60
N LEU A 614 -8.95 24.34 21.47
CA LEU A 614 -7.64 23.95 20.98
C LEU A 614 -7.43 24.45 19.53
N THR A 615 -8.43 24.27 18.67
CA THR A 615 -8.39 24.74 17.27
C THR A 615 -8.25 26.27 17.18
N ALA A 616 -8.89 27.02 18.08
CA ALA A 616 -8.80 28.48 18.10
C ALA A 616 -7.37 28.99 18.38
N THR A 617 -6.48 28.17 18.96
CA THR A 617 -5.07 28.56 19.18
C THR A 617 -4.30 28.79 17.89
N PHE A 618 -4.68 28.12 16.80
CA PHE A 618 -4.04 28.26 15.48
C PHE A 618 -4.16 29.65 14.86
N LYS A 619 -5.09 30.44 15.32
CA LYS A 619 -5.24 31.85 14.93
C LYS A 619 -3.95 32.65 15.10
N THR A 620 -3.24 32.41 16.19
CA THR A 620 -2.01 33.13 16.56
C THR A 620 -0.77 32.26 16.58
N LEU A 621 -0.94 30.95 16.62
CA LEU A 621 0.16 29.99 16.66
C LEU A 621 0.91 29.95 15.32
N ALA A 622 2.23 30.05 15.38
CA ALA A 622 3.12 29.78 14.25
C ALA A 622 3.36 28.26 14.15
N ALA A 623 2.31 27.53 13.81
CA ALA A 623 2.38 26.08 13.67
C ALA A 623 3.03 25.67 12.35
N ASP A 624 3.48 24.42 12.31
CA ASP A 624 4.01 23.80 11.09
C ASP A 624 2.95 23.80 9.97
N PRO A 625 3.33 24.08 8.71
CA PRO A 625 2.43 24.03 7.57
C PRO A 625 1.61 22.76 7.46
N VAL A 626 2.20 21.60 7.72
CA VAL A 626 1.52 20.27 7.67
C VAL A 626 0.43 20.19 8.74
N VAL A 627 0.73 20.65 9.96
CA VAL A 627 -0.27 20.68 11.05
C VAL A 627 -1.46 21.56 10.68
N VAL A 628 -1.21 22.75 10.11
CA VAL A 628 -2.29 23.67 9.72
C VAL A 628 -3.11 23.12 8.55
N GLN A 629 -2.49 22.40 7.60
CA GLN A 629 -3.23 21.69 6.56
C GLN A 629 -4.24 20.71 7.17
N ALA A 630 -3.82 19.88 8.11
CA ALA A 630 -4.69 18.95 8.82
C ALA A 630 -5.82 19.65 9.59
N VAL A 631 -5.56 20.82 10.18
CA VAL A 631 -6.62 21.65 10.80
C VAL A 631 -7.63 22.09 9.75
N GLY A 632 -7.17 22.55 8.59
CA GLY A 632 -8.03 22.92 7.46
C GLY A 632 -8.92 21.76 7.00
N ASP A 633 -8.34 20.56 6.84
CA ASP A 633 -9.08 19.35 6.45
C ASP A 633 -10.18 19.01 7.47
N ARG A 634 -9.84 19.06 8.76
CA ARG A 634 -10.80 18.76 9.83
C ARG A 634 -11.94 19.80 9.92
N LEU A 635 -11.66 21.06 9.62
CA LEU A 635 -12.70 22.09 9.58
C LEU A 635 -13.64 21.92 8.38
N ASP A 636 -13.15 21.45 7.24
CA ASP A 636 -14.00 21.11 6.09
C ASP A 636 -14.89 19.89 6.37
N ASP A 637 -14.36 18.87 7.03
CA ASP A 637 -15.15 17.73 7.48
C ASP A 637 -16.29 18.18 8.41
N LEU A 638 -15.99 19.07 9.34
CA LEU A 638 -17.00 19.66 10.21
C LEU A 638 -18.05 20.49 9.45
N ASP A 639 -17.64 21.33 8.49
CA ASP A 639 -18.60 22.09 7.67
C ASP A 639 -19.59 21.20 6.95
N THR A 640 -19.12 20.01 6.50
CA THR A 640 -19.99 19.00 5.89
C THR A 640 -21.04 18.48 6.87
N LEU A 641 -20.70 18.30 8.15
CA LEU A 641 -21.67 17.90 9.19
C LEU A 641 -22.68 19.02 9.51
N TYR A 642 -22.30 20.27 9.33
CA TYR A 642 -23.19 21.43 9.50
C TYR A 642 -24.03 21.73 8.26
N GLU A 643 -23.86 21.00 7.15
CA GLU A 643 -24.56 21.28 5.88
C GLU A 643 -26.10 21.27 6.08
N GLY A 644 -26.72 22.40 5.70
CA GLY A 644 -28.15 22.61 5.84
C GLY A 644 -28.65 22.96 7.24
N LEU A 645 -27.78 23.02 8.24
CA LEU A 645 -28.13 23.46 9.58
C LEU A 645 -28.07 25.00 9.70
N PRO A 646 -28.97 25.61 10.51
CA PRO A 646 -28.96 27.08 10.74
C PRO A 646 -27.62 27.60 11.32
N SER A 647 -26.86 26.77 11.98
CA SER A 647 -25.57 27.08 12.60
C SER A 647 -24.37 27.05 11.63
N GLN A 648 -24.54 26.57 10.40
CA GLN A 648 -23.43 26.48 9.44
C GLN A 648 -22.77 27.84 9.16
N ALA A 649 -23.55 28.88 8.96
CA ALA A 649 -23.02 30.22 8.71
C ALA A 649 -22.17 30.73 9.90
N ALA A 650 -22.58 30.44 11.14
CA ALA A 650 -21.81 30.82 12.33
C ALA A 650 -20.51 30.02 12.44
N PHE A 651 -20.57 28.71 12.14
CA PHE A 651 -19.38 27.84 12.09
C PHE A 651 -18.38 28.33 11.04
N ARG A 652 -18.82 28.61 9.81
CA ARG A 652 -17.96 29.14 8.74
C ARG A 652 -17.32 30.48 9.12
N ALA A 653 -18.09 31.39 9.76
CA ALA A 653 -17.54 32.64 10.25
C ALA A 653 -16.44 32.43 11.30
N TRP A 654 -16.62 31.47 12.22
CA TRP A 654 -15.62 31.09 13.20
C TRP A 654 -14.40 30.46 12.53
N ALA A 655 -14.57 29.51 11.59
CA ALA A 655 -13.49 28.85 10.87
C ALA A 655 -12.63 29.84 10.06
N ARG A 656 -13.27 30.80 9.39
CA ARG A 656 -12.55 31.94 8.76
C ARG A 656 -11.74 32.75 9.78
N GLY A 657 -12.31 32.97 10.99
CA GLY A 657 -11.60 33.62 12.10
C GLY A 657 -10.35 32.87 12.57
N VAL A 658 -10.28 31.54 12.36
CA VAL A 658 -9.10 30.70 12.66
C VAL A 658 -8.11 30.74 11.50
N LEU A 659 -8.55 30.39 10.28
CA LEU A 659 -7.66 30.20 9.11
C LEU A 659 -7.27 31.51 8.41
N GLY A 660 -8.12 32.51 8.41
CA GLY A 660 -7.84 33.80 7.75
C GLY A 660 -6.55 34.51 8.23
N PRO A 661 -6.27 34.60 9.54
CA PRO A 661 -4.99 35.11 10.02
C PRO A 661 -3.79 34.28 9.59
N VAL A 662 -3.94 32.96 9.44
CA VAL A 662 -2.87 32.08 8.91
C VAL A 662 -2.65 32.42 7.44
N PHE A 663 -3.70 32.50 6.64
CA PHE A 663 -3.61 32.86 5.23
C PHE A 663 -3.01 34.26 5.02
N ALA A 664 -3.35 35.22 5.87
CA ALA A 664 -2.72 36.53 5.83
C ALA A 664 -1.20 36.51 6.05
N ARG A 665 -0.69 35.57 6.83
CA ARG A 665 0.77 35.35 7.02
C ARG A 665 1.42 34.63 5.82
N VAL A 666 0.73 33.66 5.24
CA VAL A 666 1.21 32.87 4.09
C VAL A 666 1.14 33.68 2.79
N GLY A 667 0.08 34.44 2.60
CA GLY A 667 -0.15 35.29 1.41
C GLY A 667 -0.53 34.51 0.16
N TRP A 668 -0.84 35.23 -0.92
CA TRP A 668 -1.20 34.68 -2.22
C TRP A 668 0.03 34.17 -3.01
N ASP A 669 1.12 34.91 -2.94
CA ASP A 669 2.30 34.68 -3.75
C ASP A 669 3.35 33.88 -2.99
N LYS A 670 4.13 33.07 -3.72
CA LYS A 670 5.26 32.33 -3.16
C LYS A 670 6.36 33.29 -2.71
N ALA A 671 6.74 33.21 -1.44
CA ALA A 671 7.85 33.97 -0.91
C ALA A 671 9.22 33.37 -1.31
N PRO A 672 10.28 34.19 -1.47
CA PRO A 672 11.63 33.65 -1.68
C PRO A 672 12.08 32.74 -0.51
N GLY A 673 12.56 31.54 -0.82
CA GLY A 673 12.99 30.56 0.18
C GLY A 673 11.88 29.86 0.95
N GLU A 674 10.65 30.00 0.49
CA GLU A 674 9.50 29.32 1.09
C GLU A 674 9.60 27.81 0.95
N SER A 675 9.24 27.08 2.02
CA SER A 675 9.20 25.62 2.01
C SER A 675 8.11 25.07 1.10
N ASP A 676 8.32 23.88 0.57
CA ASP A 676 7.35 23.15 -0.25
C ASP A 676 6.01 22.96 0.49
N ASN A 677 6.08 22.63 1.78
CA ASN A 677 4.89 22.45 2.62
C ASN A 677 4.11 23.76 2.81
N THR A 678 4.76 24.93 2.76
CA THR A 678 4.06 26.23 2.79
C THR A 678 3.29 26.46 1.48
N ALA A 679 3.85 26.04 0.34
CA ALA A 679 3.14 26.12 -0.94
C ALA A 679 1.89 25.23 -0.94
N LEU A 680 1.99 24.01 -0.40
CA LEU A 680 0.85 23.10 -0.22
C LEU A 680 -0.19 23.70 0.74
N LEU A 681 0.25 24.25 1.86
CA LEU A 681 -0.63 24.93 2.82
C LEU A 681 -1.39 26.11 2.16
N ARG A 682 -0.71 26.92 1.35
CA ARG A 682 -1.36 28.03 0.63
C ARG A 682 -2.53 27.54 -0.22
N ALA A 683 -2.31 26.52 -1.03
CA ALA A 683 -3.34 25.91 -1.86
C ALA A 683 -4.52 25.38 -1.01
N ARG A 684 -4.20 24.73 0.13
CA ARG A 684 -5.21 24.22 1.06
C ARG A 684 -6.03 25.33 1.72
N LEU A 685 -5.38 26.40 2.16
CA LEU A 685 -6.06 27.55 2.79
C LEU A 685 -6.99 28.28 1.79
N ILE A 686 -6.55 28.44 0.55
CA ILE A 686 -7.40 29.04 -0.51
C ILE A 686 -8.65 28.18 -0.70
N GLY A 687 -8.51 26.86 -0.80
CA GLY A 687 -9.66 25.94 -0.91
C GLY A 687 -10.61 26.06 0.28
N ALA A 688 -10.10 25.89 1.51
CA ALA A 688 -10.91 25.92 2.73
C ALA A 688 -11.62 27.27 2.93
N LEU A 689 -10.90 28.39 2.78
CA LEU A 689 -11.48 29.73 2.93
C LEU A 689 -12.52 30.01 1.84
N GLY A 690 -12.32 29.50 0.62
CA GLY A 690 -13.32 29.56 -0.45
C GLY A 690 -14.60 28.79 -0.11
N ASP A 691 -14.47 27.56 0.43
CA ASP A 691 -15.60 26.73 0.88
C ASP A 691 -16.34 27.37 2.08
N PHE A 692 -15.63 28.11 2.92
CA PHE A 692 -16.21 28.88 4.02
C PHE A 692 -16.76 30.24 3.61
N ASP A 693 -16.87 30.55 2.32
CA ASP A 693 -17.38 31.84 1.78
C ASP A 693 -16.56 33.05 2.29
N ASP A 694 -15.22 32.99 2.27
CA ASP A 694 -14.35 34.11 2.67
C ASP A 694 -14.31 35.17 1.58
N PRO A 695 -14.71 36.44 1.89
CA PRO A 695 -14.78 37.50 0.87
C PRO A 695 -13.40 37.91 0.30
N ALA A 696 -12.31 37.64 0.99
CA ALA A 696 -10.97 37.98 0.51
C ALA A 696 -10.41 36.88 -0.46
N VAL A 697 -11.04 35.73 -0.50
CA VAL A 697 -10.64 34.59 -1.36
C VAL A 697 -11.58 34.45 -2.56
N LEU A 698 -12.89 34.76 -2.40
CA LEU A 698 -13.88 34.78 -3.49
C LEU A 698 -13.75 36.02 -4.37
#